data_7e53bec9b63432a9239cbce68789f584
#
_entry.id   7e53bec9b63432a9239cbce68789f584
#
_cell.length_a   1.000
_cell.length_b   1.000
_cell.length_c   1.000
_cell.angle_alpha   90.00
_cell.angle_beta   90.00
_cell.angle_gamma   90.00
#
_symmetry.space_group_name_H-M   'P 1'
#
loop_
_entity.id
_entity.type
_entity.pdbx_description
1 polymer ?
#
loop_
_entity_poly.entity_id
_entity_poly.type
_entity_poly.pdbx_seq_one_letter_code
_entity_poly.pdbx_strand_id
1 'polypeptide(L)'
;MAEQKNPQAQPELSLSEQTRIRREKLTNLQAEGQNPFVITRFDWDATSQQIKDNFDAMEGKPVKVAGRLMSKRGMGKVSFCDLQDRDGRIQLYARQDEMDEEVYKKFKKFDIGDIVGVEGEAFRTQRGEMSVRAHNITLLSKSLLPLPEKFHGLQDKELRFRQRYVDLMVNPEVKKNFVIRSQFIKFMRNYLDNMGYMEVETPVLNTIAGGAAARPFITHHNTLDIDMYMRIATELPLKRLIVGGMDRVYEIGRIFRNEGMDPKHNPEFTTVEMYQAYADFHTMMDIAEGILAGAAKEINGSYQVEWMGEQIDLTPGWRRLTMVDAVKEYVGVDFGAITDDAEAVAAAKAVGVELADAAEKTWGNALYACFDQKVEEKLIQPTFITMYPVEVSPLTKRSPADPRLTERFELFICHSELANAYSELNDPIDQRQRFEKQVEQRERGDDETEMLDEDFLTAMEYGMPPTGGMGMGIDRCVMLLTGADTIREVILFPTMKPLDTDKKAEKTVSAPAAAPVQEKIDFSNVKIEPIFKDMVDFETFAKSDYRAVKILACEAVKKSKKLLKFTLNDGERTDRVILSGIHEYYEPEELVGKTAIAIVNLPPRKMMGIDSEGMLISAVHEEAGHEGLNLLMVDDRIPAGAKLY
;
A
#
# COMPACT_ATOMS: atom_id res chain seq x y z
N MET A 1 -52.44 -20.13 34.63
CA MET A 1 -51.15 -19.61 34.09
C MET A 1 -51.42 -19.13 32.67
N ALA A 2 -51.45 -17.83 32.48
CA ALA A 2 -51.74 -17.21 31.20
C ALA A 2 -50.45 -17.07 30.39
N GLU A 3 -50.41 -17.68 29.22
CA GLU A 3 -49.32 -17.49 28.25
C GLU A 3 -49.31 -16.04 27.78
N GLN A 4 -48.23 -15.34 28.08
CA GLN A 4 -47.93 -14.04 27.48
C GLN A 4 -47.52 -14.23 26.00
N LYS A 5 -48.39 -13.86 25.08
CA LYS A 5 -48.10 -13.74 23.66
C LYS A 5 -47.04 -12.63 23.46
N ASN A 6 -45.87 -13.04 23.00
CA ASN A 6 -44.82 -12.15 22.52
C ASN A 6 -45.33 -11.36 21.29
N PRO A 7 -45.21 -10.02 21.20
CA PRO A 7 -45.60 -9.30 20.01
C PRO A 7 -44.72 -9.73 18.85
N GLN A 8 -45.32 -10.09 17.73
CA GLN A 8 -44.68 -10.49 16.49
C GLN A 8 -43.63 -9.43 16.08
N ALA A 9 -42.37 -9.81 16.06
CA ALA A 9 -41.32 -9.02 15.44
C ALA A 9 -41.69 -8.88 13.92
N GLN A 10 -41.78 -7.66 13.45
CA GLN A 10 -41.92 -7.40 12.01
C GLN A 10 -40.68 -7.99 11.32
N PRO A 11 -40.83 -8.63 10.14
CA PRO A 11 -39.69 -9.17 9.41
C PRO A 11 -38.71 -8.00 9.08
N GLU A 12 -37.42 -8.20 9.36
CA GLU A 12 -36.40 -7.22 9.02
C GLU A 12 -36.34 -7.02 7.49
N LEU A 13 -36.43 -5.74 7.08
CA LEU A 13 -36.33 -5.35 5.67
C LEU A 13 -34.94 -5.70 5.13
N SER A 14 -34.85 -6.20 3.91
CA SER A 14 -33.58 -6.46 3.25
C SER A 14 -32.75 -5.17 3.11
N LEU A 15 -31.43 -5.29 3.04
CA LEU A 15 -30.49 -4.14 2.88
C LEU A 15 -30.85 -3.28 1.65
N SER A 16 -31.22 -3.91 0.54
CA SER A 16 -31.66 -3.24 -0.70
C SER A 16 -32.95 -2.46 -0.50
N GLU A 17 -33.89 -3.01 0.26
CA GLU A 17 -35.17 -2.36 0.54
C GLU A 17 -35.01 -1.18 1.51
N GLN A 18 -34.19 -1.30 2.55
CA GLN A 18 -33.83 -0.19 3.44
C GLN A 18 -33.16 0.96 2.67
N THR A 19 -32.25 0.63 1.77
CA THR A 19 -31.57 1.60 0.90
C THR A 19 -32.56 2.33 -0.01
N ARG A 20 -33.50 1.60 -0.62
CA ARG A 20 -34.56 2.18 -1.46
C ARG A 20 -35.42 3.16 -0.67
N ILE A 21 -35.91 2.76 0.50
CA ILE A 21 -36.72 3.61 1.39
C ILE A 21 -35.96 4.90 1.77
N ARG A 22 -34.68 4.81 2.10
CA ARG A 22 -33.88 5.99 2.47
C ARG A 22 -33.68 6.95 1.29
N ARG A 23 -33.51 6.42 0.07
CA ARG A 23 -33.46 7.24 -1.17
C ARG A 23 -34.78 7.91 -1.45
N GLU A 24 -35.92 7.24 -1.29
CA GLU A 24 -37.25 7.82 -1.42
C GLU A 24 -37.48 8.95 -0.40
N LYS A 25 -37.07 8.75 0.87
CA LYS A 25 -37.12 9.82 1.88
C LYS A 25 -36.33 11.04 1.49
N LEU A 26 -35.13 10.86 0.90
CA LEU A 26 -34.32 11.97 0.41
C LEU A 26 -35.00 12.69 -0.74
N THR A 27 -35.55 11.98 -1.73
CA THR A 27 -36.29 12.55 -2.86
C THR A 27 -37.47 13.41 -2.38
N ASN A 28 -38.24 12.91 -1.38
CA ASN A 28 -39.34 13.64 -0.79
C ASN A 28 -38.87 14.93 -0.08
N LEU A 29 -37.78 14.86 0.70
CA LEU A 29 -37.17 16.03 1.34
C LEU A 29 -36.73 17.07 0.31
N GLN A 30 -36.16 16.66 -0.80
CA GLN A 30 -35.73 17.52 -1.88
C GLN A 30 -36.92 18.19 -2.58
N ALA A 31 -38.00 17.44 -2.83
CA ALA A 31 -39.25 17.98 -3.41
C ALA A 31 -39.95 18.97 -2.49
N GLU A 32 -39.82 18.79 -1.17
CA GLU A 32 -40.33 19.74 -0.15
C GLU A 32 -39.42 20.96 0.05
N GLY A 33 -38.32 21.11 -0.72
CA GLY A 33 -37.35 22.21 -0.55
C GLY A 33 -36.46 22.06 0.70
N GLN A 34 -36.39 20.86 1.29
CA GLN A 34 -35.67 20.55 2.54
C GLN A 34 -34.46 19.66 2.27
N ASN A 35 -33.76 19.92 1.17
CA ASN A 35 -32.54 19.14 0.84
C ASN A 35 -31.44 19.35 1.90
N PRO A 36 -31.07 18.34 2.70
CA PRO A 36 -30.06 18.52 3.74
C PRO A 36 -28.66 18.82 3.15
N PHE A 37 -28.38 18.40 1.92
CA PHE A 37 -27.07 18.55 1.28
C PHE A 37 -26.76 19.99 0.80
N VAL A 38 -27.69 20.91 0.93
CA VAL A 38 -27.44 22.36 0.67
C VAL A 38 -26.94 23.09 1.92
N ILE A 39 -26.98 22.44 3.09
CA ILE A 39 -26.49 23.02 4.34
C ILE A 39 -24.98 22.89 4.35
N THR A 40 -24.29 24.03 4.35
CA THR A 40 -22.81 24.06 4.27
C THR A 40 -22.13 24.23 5.64
N ARG A 41 -22.87 24.65 6.66
CA ARG A 41 -22.33 24.93 8.00
C ARG A 41 -23.39 24.73 9.07
N PHE A 42 -22.96 24.20 10.22
CA PHE A 42 -23.70 24.22 11.47
C PHE A 42 -22.78 24.63 12.60
N ASP A 43 -23.18 25.69 13.33
CA ASP A 43 -22.35 26.24 14.44
C ASP A 43 -22.63 25.46 15.70
N TRP A 44 -21.79 24.47 16.00
CA TRP A 44 -21.78 23.75 17.27
C TRP A 44 -20.78 24.42 18.23
N ASP A 45 -21.06 24.34 19.54
CA ASP A 45 -20.26 24.96 20.60
C ASP A 45 -19.74 24.00 21.65
N ALA A 46 -20.22 22.76 21.69
CA ALA A 46 -19.77 21.75 22.62
C ALA A 46 -19.71 20.35 21.98
N THR A 47 -18.78 19.51 22.45
CA THR A 47 -18.75 18.08 22.13
C THR A 47 -19.37 17.26 23.26
N SER A 48 -19.73 16.00 22.95
CA SER A 48 -20.26 15.06 23.93
C SER A 48 -19.38 14.90 25.17
N GLN A 49 -18.06 14.86 24.99
CA GLN A 49 -17.12 14.71 26.09
C GLN A 49 -16.97 16.00 26.89
N GLN A 50 -16.91 17.15 26.22
CA GLN A 50 -16.85 18.47 26.91
C GLN A 50 -18.07 18.70 27.81
N ILE A 51 -19.28 18.29 27.36
CA ILE A 51 -20.48 18.36 28.17
C ILE A 51 -20.38 17.46 29.38
N LYS A 52 -19.88 16.23 29.22
CA LYS A 52 -19.73 15.27 30.33
C LYS A 52 -18.70 15.74 31.37
N ASP A 53 -17.55 16.18 30.90
CA ASP A 53 -16.43 16.61 31.77
C ASP A 53 -16.74 17.89 32.55
N ASN A 54 -17.59 18.75 32.00
CA ASN A 54 -17.96 20.02 32.60
C ASN A 54 -19.44 20.08 32.99
N PHE A 55 -20.07 18.92 33.18
CA PHE A 55 -21.52 18.81 33.31
C PHE A 55 -22.12 19.73 34.34
N ASP A 56 -21.58 19.77 35.57
CA ASP A 56 -22.10 20.60 36.67
C ASP A 56 -22.10 22.12 36.34
N ALA A 57 -21.15 22.53 35.48
CA ALA A 57 -21.09 23.90 35.00
C ALA A 57 -22.01 24.17 33.80
N MET A 58 -22.43 23.14 33.09
CA MET A 58 -23.21 23.20 31.83
C MET A 58 -24.68 22.81 32.05
N GLU A 59 -25.05 22.19 33.15
CA GLU A 59 -26.42 21.78 33.44
C GLU A 59 -27.37 22.97 33.38
N GLY A 60 -28.48 22.85 32.62
CA GLY A 60 -29.45 23.90 32.35
C GLY A 60 -28.99 25.00 31.38
N LYS A 61 -27.78 24.91 30.83
CA LYS A 61 -27.29 25.88 29.85
C LYS A 61 -27.56 25.43 28.39
N PRO A 62 -27.82 26.43 27.51
CA PRO A 62 -27.93 26.13 26.06
C PRO A 62 -26.62 25.50 25.52
N VAL A 63 -26.77 24.49 24.68
CA VAL A 63 -25.69 23.84 23.96
C VAL A 63 -26.10 23.54 22.53
N LYS A 64 -25.14 23.60 21.62
CA LYS A 64 -25.28 23.18 20.22
C LYS A 64 -24.32 22.05 19.93
N VAL A 65 -24.83 20.87 19.60
CA VAL A 65 -24.04 19.69 19.31
C VAL A 65 -24.34 19.17 17.90
N ALA A 66 -23.37 18.57 17.25
CA ALA A 66 -23.56 17.95 15.95
C ALA A 66 -22.92 16.57 15.91
N GLY A 67 -23.57 15.62 15.24
CA GLY A 67 -23.04 14.27 15.16
C GLY A 67 -23.98 13.31 14.42
N ARG A 68 -23.63 12.03 14.48
CA ARG A 68 -24.36 10.93 13.85
C ARG A 68 -25.33 10.30 14.83
N LEU A 69 -26.56 10.05 14.39
CA LEU A 69 -27.54 9.27 15.14
C LEU A 69 -27.15 7.79 15.12
N MET A 70 -26.75 7.24 16.27
CA MET A 70 -26.34 5.84 16.42
C MET A 70 -27.45 4.95 16.97
N SER A 71 -28.43 5.53 17.63
CA SER A 71 -29.62 4.84 18.10
C SER A 71 -30.81 5.76 18.12
N LYS A 72 -32.03 5.18 18.05
CA LYS A 72 -33.27 5.93 18.18
C LYS A 72 -34.34 5.03 18.78
N ARG A 73 -34.89 5.43 19.90
CA ARG A 73 -35.97 4.70 20.60
C ARG A 73 -37.10 5.67 20.89
N GLY A 74 -38.28 5.41 20.36
CA GLY A 74 -39.48 6.19 20.60
C GLY A 74 -40.34 5.58 21.69
N MET A 75 -40.80 6.39 22.65
CA MET A 75 -41.77 6.03 23.70
C MET A 75 -42.90 7.06 23.72
N GLY A 76 -43.94 6.84 22.88
CA GLY A 76 -45.08 7.74 22.75
C GLY A 76 -44.64 9.13 22.23
N LYS A 77 -44.72 10.16 23.08
CA LYS A 77 -44.38 11.57 22.77
C LYS A 77 -42.88 11.89 23.00
N VAL A 78 -42.09 10.89 23.39
CA VAL A 78 -40.67 11.07 23.74
C VAL A 78 -39.82 10.19 22.83
N SER A 79 -38.65 10.68 22.43
CA SER A 79 -37.64 9.92 21.73
C SER A 79 -36.29 10.08 22.41
N PHE A 80 -35.60 8.98 22.62
CA PHE A 80 -34.20 8.94 23.07
C PHE A 80 -33.32 8.50 21.90
N CYS A 81 -32.22 9.22 21.67
CA CYS A 81 -31.24 8.92 20.64
C CYS A 81 -29.84 9.00 21.22
N ASP A 82 -28.91 8.19 20.70
CA ASP A 82 -27.49 8.38 20.97
C ASP A 82 -26.90 9.17 19.79
N LEU A 83 -26.35 10.34 20.06
CA LEU A 83 -25.57 11.14 19.13
C LEU A 83 -24.10 10.84 19.32
N GLN A 84 -23.40 10.44 18.26
CA GLN A 84 -21.97 10.24 18.25
C GLN A 84 -21.28 11.37 17.52
N ASP A 85 -20.37 12.05 18.20
CA ASP A 85 -19.50 13.08 17.61
C ASP A 85 -18.03 12.60 17.56
N ARG A 86 -17.10 13.55 17.40
CA ARG A 86 -15.66 13.24 17.31
C ARG A 86 -15.07 12.70 18.62
N ASP A 87 -15.64 13.06 19.79
CA ASP A 87 -15.05 12.79 21.10
C ASP A 87 -15.79 11.66 21.85
N GLY A 88 -17.01 11.32 21.44
CA GLY A 88 -17.76 10.26 22.10
C GLY A 88 -19.26 10.22 21.74
N ARG A 89 -20.07 9.82 22.69
CA ARG A 89 -21.53 9.74 22.55
C ARG A 89 -22.22 10.49 23.66
N ILE A 90 -23.35 11.14 23.35
CA ILE A 90 -24.25 11.75 24.31
C ILE A 90 -25.69 11.37 23.97
N GLN A 91 -26.53 11.19 24.99
CA GLN A 91 -27.93 10.92 24.80
C GLN A 91 -28.66 12.23 24.44
N LEU A 92 -29.51 12.16 23.43
CA LEU A 92 -30.50 13.19 23.09
C LEU A 92 -31.86 12.80 23.66
N TYR A 93 -32.52 13.74 24.29
CA TYR A 93 -33.89 13.66 24.74
C TYR A 93 -34.73 14.61 23.91
N ALA A 94 -35.61 14.08 23.06
CA ALA A 94 -36.49 14.84 22.21
C ALA A 94 -37.95 14.59 22.61
N ARG A 95 -38.66 15.64 22.99
CA ARG A 95 -40.05 15.54 23.45
C ARG A 95 -40.96 16.43 22.62
N GLN A 96 -42.13 15.89 22.20
CA GLN A 96 -43.04 16.52 21.24
C GLN A 96 -43.58 17.87 21.73
N ASP A 97 -43.80 17.99 23.04
CA ASP A 97 -44.36 19.20 23.67
C ASP A 97 -43.30 20.23 24.08
N GLU A 98 -42.01 19.93 23.92
CA GLU A 98 -40.87 20.81 24.17
C GLU A 98 -40.19 21.28 22.88
N MET A 99 -40.70 20.83 21.72
CA MET A 99 -40.16 21.15 20.39
C MET A 99 -41.28 21.69 19.49
N ASP A 100 -40.92 22.43 18.44
CA ASP A 100 -41.87 22.73 17.38
C ASP A 100 -42.46 21.44 16.79
N GLU A 101 -43.78 21.41 16.59
CA GLU A 101 -44.51 20.21 16.14
C GLU A 101 -44.01 19.70 14.79
N GLU A 102 -43.72 20.62 13.87
CA GLU A 102 -43.23 20.26 12.53
C GLU A 102 -41.78 19.71 12.60
N VAL A 103 -40.94 20.31 13.44
CA VAL A 103 -39.56 19.82 13.68
C VAL A 103 -39.59 18.42 14.26
N TYR A 104 -40.46 18.16 15.26
CA TYR A 104 -40.57 16.82 15.87
C TYR A 104 -41.13 15.78 14.88
N LYS A 105 -42.13 16.15 14.05
CA LYS A 105 -42.65 15.26 12.99
C LYS A 105 -41.58 14.90 11.96
N LYS A 106 -40.74 15.86 11.56
CA LYS A 106 -39.62 15.62 10.65
C LYS A 106 -38.57 14.72 11.30
N PHE A 107 -38.16 15.05 12.53
CA PHE A 107 -37.21 14.23 13.30
C PHE A 107 -37.67 12.76 13.44
N LYS A 108 -38.96 12.51 13.60
CA LYS A 108 -39.49 11.14 13.64
C LYS A 108 -39.17 10.32 12.38
N LYS A 109 -39.01 10.95 11.23
CA LYS A 109 -38.68 10.30 9.96
C LYS A 109 -37.17 10.08 9.74
N PHE A 110 -36.30 10.67 10.60
CA PHE A 110 -34.85 10.48 10.51
C PHE A 110 -34.45 9.05 10.82
N ASP A 111 -33.42 8.58 10.15
CA ASP A 111 -32.90 7.22 10.27
C ASP A 111 -31.62 7.16 11.12
N ILE A 112 -31.34 6.00 11.67
CA ILE A 112 -30.02 5.71 12.27
C ILE A 112 -28.96 5.85 11.18
N GLY A 113 -27.87 6.57 11.50
CA GLY A 113 -26.82 6.92 10.56
C GLY A 113 -26.92 8.37 10.02
N ASP A 114 -28.09 9.01 10.12
CA ASP A 114 -28.22 10.43 9.73
C ASP A 114 -27.31 11.33 10.57
N ILE A 115 -26.78 12.38 9.96
CA ILE A 115 -26.01 13.42 10.66
C ILE A 115 -26.93 14.58 10.96
N VAL A 116 -26.96 14.98 12.22
CA VAL A 116 -27.84 16.02 12.72
C VAL A 116 -27.10 17.08 13.51
N GLY A 117 -27.61 18.31 13.44
CA GLY A 117 -27.30 19.39 14.38
C GLY A 117 -28.43 19.53 15.37
N VAL A 118 -28.11 19.70 16.64
CA VAL A 118 -29.07 19.78 17.74
C VAL A 118 -28.81 21.04 18.55
N GLU A 119 -29.86 21.84 18.74
CA GLU A 119 -29.87 22.97 19.68
C GLU A 119 -30.74 22.58 20.86
N GLY A 120 -30.22 22.74 22.04
CA GLY A 120 -30.91 22.29 23.26
C GLY A 120 -30.21 22.78 24.53
N GLU A 121 -30.43 22.06 25.62
CA GLU A 121 -29.79 22.33 26.91
C GLU A 121 -29.20 21.04 27.52
N ALA A 122 -28.08 21.15 28.19
CA ALA A 122 -27.51 20.03 28.94
C ALA A 122 -28.39 19.76 30.17
N PHE A 123 -28.80 18.51 30.39
CA PHE A 123 -29.61 18.15 31.53
C PHE A 123 -29.36 16.73 32.01
N ARG A 124 -29.66 16.44 33.24
CA ARG A 124 -29.60 15.09 33.83
C ARG A 124 -30.98 14.45 33.82
N THR A 125 -31.08 13.27 33.28
CA THR A 125 -32.34 12.50 33.30
C THR A 125 -32.65 12.05 34.73
N GLN A 126 -33.90 11.65 35.00
CA GLN A 126 -34.31 11.09 36.32
C GLN A 126 -33.47 9.85 36.72
N ARG A 127 -32.85 9.16 35.77
CA ARG A 127 -31.96 8.00 35.98
C ARG A 127 -30.49 8.38 36.15
N GLY A 128 -30.17 9.67 36.13
CA GLY A 128 -28.80 10.17 36.31
C GLY A 128 -28.00 10.28 35.00
N GLU A 129 -28.57 9.99 33.83
CA GLU A 129 -27.85 10.04 32.54
C GLU A 129 -27.67 11.49 32.10
N MET A 130 -26.42 11.88 31.77
CA MET A 130 -26.08 13.19 31.22
C MET A 130 -26.53 13.24 29.77
N SER A 131 -27.38 14.17 29.43
CA SER A 131 -28.10 14.21 28.14
C SER A 131 -28.23 15.62 27.61
N VAL A 132 -28.58 15.77 26.34
CA VAL A 132 -29.04 17.03 25.75
C VAL A 132 -30.54 16.96 25.53
N ARG A 133 -31.29 17.87 26.15
CA ARG A 133 -32.70 18.10 25.86
C ARG A 133 -32.81 18.92 24.61
N ALA A 134 -33.30 18.32 23.54
CA ALA A 134 -33.35 18.94 22.24
C ALA A 134 -34.56 19.88 22.10
N HIS A 135 -34.34 21.14 21.71
CA HIS A 135 -35.37 22.09 21.33
C HIS A 135 -35.51 22.18 19.81
N ASN A 136 -34.40 22.00 19.08
CA ASN A 136 -34.39 21.94 17.62
C ASN A 136 -33.44 20.88 17.12
N ILE A 137 -33.81 20.15 16.07
CA ILE A 137 -32.98 19.13 15.42
C ILE A 137 -33.02 19.33 13.91
N THR A 138 -31.89 19.66 13.33
CA THR A 138 -31.70 19.88 11.91
C THR A 138 -31.02 18.69 11.25
N LEU A 139 -31.57 18.17 10.14
CA LEU A 139 -30.89 17.13 9.35
C LEU A 139 -29.79 17.80 8.51
N LEU A 140 -28.53 17.50 8.81
CA LEU A 140 -27.37 18.04 8.10
C LEU A 140 -26.92 17.15 6.94
N SER A 141 -27.09 15.83 7.07
CA SER A 141 -26.78 14.88 6.01
C SER A 141 -27.60 13.61 6.15
N LYS A 142 -28.18 13.14 5.06
CA LYS A 142 -28.98 11.91 5.00
C LYS A 142 -28.09 10.69 4.75
N SER A 143 -28.13 9.74 5.67
CA SER A 143 -27.51 8.43 5.46
C SER A 143 -28.36 7.56 4.51
N LEU A 144 -27.82 7.23 3.35
CA LEU A 144 -28.52 6.43 2.34
C LEU A 144 -28.31 4.92 2.51
N LEU A 145 -27.25 4.53 3.22
CA LEU A 145 -27.00 3.14 3.59
C LEU A 145 -27.26 2.96 5.09
N PRO A 146 -27.90 1.86 5.52
CA PRO A 146 -28.00 1.54 6.94
C PRO A 146 -26.60 1.19 7.50
N LEU A 147 -26.38 1.52 8.77
CA LEU A 147 -25.19 1.05 9.47
C LEU A 147 -25.29 -0.47 9.71
N PRO A 148 -24.17 -1.19 9.79
CA PRO A 148 -24.14 -2.59 10.21
C PRO A 148 -24.83 -2.78 11.57
N GLU A 149 -25.33 -3.98 11.81
CA GLU A 149 -26.12 -4.27 13.01
C GLU A 149 -25.42 -3.92 14.32
N LYS A 150 -26.23 -3.38 15.23
CA LYS A 150 -25.81 -2.70 16.45
C LYS A 150 -25.11 -3.59 17.49
N PHE A 151 -25.35 -4.89 17.47
CA PHE A 151 -24.92 -5.82 18.54
C PHE A 151 -23.63 -6.55 18.24
N HIS A 152 -23.17 -6.57 17.01
CA HIS A 152 -21.98 -7.31 16.59
C HIS A 152 -20.92 -6.44 15.94
N GLY A 153 -21.20 -5.14 15.67
CA GLY A 153 -20.27 -4.26 14.97
C GLY A 153 -19.89 -4.82 13.58
N LEU A 154 -18.88 -4.28 12.98
CA LEU A 154 -18.25 -4.87 11.81
C LEU A 154 -17.18 -5.86 12.31
N GLN A 155 -17.52 -7.16 12.46
CA GLN A 155 -16.61 -8.17 13.04
C GLN A 155 -15.65 -8.78 12.01
N ASP A 156 -16.05 -8.83 10.75
CA ASP A 156 -15.19 -9.32 9.68
C ASP A 156 -13.98 -8.42 9.52
N LYS A 157 -12.79 -8.96 9.87
CA LYS A 157 -11.52 -8.20 9.85
C LYS A 157 -11.20 -7.65 8.47
N GLU A 158 -11.47 -8.40 7.41
CA GLU A 158 -11.19 -7.96 6.04
C GLU A 158 -12.11 -6.79 5.65
N LEU A 159 -13.39 -6.90 5.95
CA LEU A 159 -14.37 -5.84 5.66
C LEU A 159 -14.07 -4.57 6.48
N ARG A 160 -13.59 -4.69 7.72
CA ARG A 160 -13.12 -3.55 8.55
C ARG A 160 -12.00 -2.77 7.87
N PHE A 161 -11.04 -3.46 7.28
CA PHE A 161 -9.94 -2.81 6.57
C PHE A 161 -10.38 -2.17 5.25
N ARG A 162 -11.27 -2.83 4.50
CA ARG A 162 -11.82 -2.29 3.23
C ARG A 162 -12.76 -1.11 3.44
N GLN A 163 -13.60 -1.18 4.47
CA GLN A 163 -14.56 -0.13 4.82
C GLN A 163 -14.18 0.56 6.14
N ARG A 164 -12.96 1.05 6.24
CA ARG A 164 -12.43 1.69 7.44
C ARG A 164 -13.32 2.83 7.95
N TYR A 165 -13.97 3.57 7.06
CA TYR A 165 -14.91 4.61 7.42
C TYR A 165 -16.15 4.06 8.16
N VAL A 166 -16.59 2.84 7.86
CA VAL A 166 -17.65 2.17 8.62
C VAL A 166 -17.11 1.65 9.95
N ASP A 167 -15.94 1.00 9.94
CA ASP A 167 -15.25 0.51 11.12
C ASP A 167 -15.09 1.63 12.18
N LEU A 168 -14.60 2.80 11.78
CA LEU A 168 -14.47 3.99 12.64
C LEU A 168 -15.81 4.50 13.20
N MET A 169 -16.93 4.26 12.50
CA MET A 169 -18.26 4.65 12.98
C MET A 169 -18.80 3.71 14.05
N VAL A 170 -18.60 2.39 13.87
CA VAL A 170 -19.26 1.37 14.69
C VAL A 170 -18.36 0.80 15.78
N ASN A 171 -17.05 0.87 15.61
CA ASN A 171 -16.01 0.40 16.54
C ASN A 171 -15.15 1.61 17.02
N PRO A 172 -15.62 2.39 18.01
CA PRO A 172 -14.93 3.64 18.42
C PRO A 172 -13.49 3.42 18.93
N GLU A 173 -13.19 2.23 19.44
CA GLU A 173 -11.86 1.83 19.92
C GLU A 173 -10.80 1.87 18.84
N VAL A 174 -11.19 1.57 17.58
CA VAL A 174 -10.26 1.59 16.42
C VAL A 174 -9.65 2.97 16.21
N LYS A 175 -10.40 4.03 16.50
CA LYS A 175 -9.91 5.42 16.38
C LYS A 175 -8.70 5.67 17.29
N LYS A 176 -8.62 4.98 18.44
CA LYS A 176 -7.53 5.14 19.42
C LYS A 176 -6.16 4.86 18.77
N ASN A 177 -6.06 3.83 17.92
CA ASN A 177 -4.81 3.49 17.26
C ASN A 177 -4.28 4.65 16.40
N PHE A 178 -5.16 5.35 15.70
CA PHE A 178 -4.79 6.49 14.85
C PHE A 178 -4.50 7.76 15.65
N VAL A 179 -5.13 7.93 16.80
CA VAL A 179 -4.79 9.01 17.74
C VAL A 179 -3.40 8.77 18.31
N ILE A 180 -3.10 7.55 18.79
CA ILE A 180 -1.77 7.17 19.28
C ILE A 180 -0.72 7.34 18.17
N ARG A 181 -1.01 6.92 16.94
CA ARG A 181 -0.12 7.15 15.78
C ARG A 181 0.21 8.64 15.60
N SER A 182 -0.80 9.50 15.65
CA SER A 182 -0.60 10.94 15.52
C SER A 182 0.22 11.52 16.68
N GLN A 183 -0.03 11.05 17.91
CA GLN A 183 0.71 11.45 19.10
C GLN A 183 2.17 10.97 19.03
N PHE A 184 2.42 9.74 18.58
CA PHE A 184 3.77 9.18 18.40
C PHE A 184 4.58 9.99 17.40
N ILE A 185 4.03 10.29 16.23
CA ILE A 185 4.71 11.11 15.22
C ILE A 185 5.02 12.52 15.77
N LYS A 186 4.07 13.12 16.50
CA LYS A 186 4.29 14.41 17.14
C LYS A 186 5.37 14.35 18.21
N PHE A 187 5.37 13.30 19.05
CA PHE A 187 6.40 13.08 20.07
C PHE A 187 7.79 12.96 19.42
N MET A 188 7.90 12.14 18.37
CA MET A 188 9.15 11.92 17.64
C MET A 188 9.70 13.21 17.02
N ARG A 189 8.85 14.02 16.36
CA ARG A 189 9.26 15.34 15.87
C ARG A 189 9.80 16.22 16.96
N ASN A 190 9.05 16.36 18.05
CA ASN A 190 9.50 17.18 19.19
C ASN A 190 10.82 16.66 19.79
N TYR A 191 11.00 15.35 19.86
CA TYR A 191 12.21 14.73 20.37
C TYR A 191 13.43 15.07 19.50
N LEU A 192 13.32 14.89 18.20
CA LEU A 192 14.39 15.17 17.24
C LEU A 192 14.66 16.66 17.10
N ASP A 193 13.63 17.50 17.01
CA ASP A 193 13.77 18.96 16.94
C ASP A 193 14.50 19.53 18.16
N ASN A 194 14.18 19.01 19.38
CA ASN A 194 14.87 19.40 20.61
C ASN A 194 16.34 18.97 20.65
N MET A 195 16.71 17.94 19.87
CA MET A 195 18.11 17.53 19.68
C MET A 195 18.81 18.33 18.56
N GLY A 196 18.11 19.27 17.91
CA GLY A 196 18.64 20.12 16.85
C GLY A 196 18.67 19.46 15.48
N TYR A 197 17.87 18.43 15.26
CA TYR A 197 17.66 17.89 13.91
C TYR A 197 16.74 18.79 13.09
N MET A 198 16.95 18.80 11.78
CA MET A 198 16.09 19.47 10.79
C MET A 198 15.25 18.44 10.05
N GLU A 199 13.92 18.58 10.05
CA GLU A 199 13.05 17.80 9.17
C GLU A 199 13.21 18.28 7.73
N VAL A 200 13.43 17.35 6.80
CA VAL A 200 13.62 17.62 5.38
C VAL A 200 12.72 16.72 4.55
N GLU A 201 12.56 17.06 3.28
CA GLU A 201 11.83 16.25 2.29
C GLU A 201 12.75 15.96 1.10
N THR A 202 12.82 14.69 0.71
CA THR A 202 13.58 14.24 -0.46
C THR A 202 12.63 13.63 -1.51
N PRO A 203 13.06 13.48 -2.78
CA PRO A 203 12.19 12.99 -3.83
C PRO A 203 11.58 11.61 -3.55
N VAL A 204 10.29 11.45 -3.84
CA VAL A 204 9.60 10.14 -3.85
C VAL A 204 9.93 9.38 -5.13
N LEU A 205 10.08 10.08 -6.27
CA LEU A 205 10.42 9.51 -7.55
C LEU A 205 11.91 9.71 -7.83
N ASN A 206 12.62 8.61 -8.08
CA ASN A 206 14.05 8.60 -8.33
C ASN A 206 14.36 7.96 -9.68
N THR A 207 15.47 8.33 -10.28
CA THR A 207 15.98 7.68 -11.50
C THR A 207 16.75 6.40 -11.20
N ILE A 208 17.13 6.18 -9.94
CA ILE A 208 17.86 5.01 -9.44
C ILE A 208 17.20 4.58 -8.14
N ALA A 209 16.98 3.27 -7.96
CA ALA A 209 16.55 2.70 -6.69
C ALA A 209 17.77 2.33 -5.85
N GLY A 210 17.84 2.77 -4.59
CA GLY A 210 18.96 2.47 -3.69
C GLY A 210 18.65 2.82 -2.24
N GLY A 211 19.56 2.48 -1.33
CA GLY A 211 19.47 2.70 0.10
C GLY A 211 18.76 1.57 0.87
N ALA A 212 18.37 0.49 0.20
CA ALA A 212 17.83 -0.71 0.83
C ALA A 212 17.88 -1.91 -0.14
N ALA A 213 17.94 -3.12 0.39
CA ALA A 213 17.71 -4.34 -0.38
C ALA A 213 16.20 -4.57 -0.48
N ALA A 214 15.57 -4.11 -1.57
CA ALA A 214 14.14 -4.23 -1.80
C ALA A 214 13.78 -4.05 -3.27
N ARG A 215 12.68 -4.66 -3.71
CA ARG A 215 12.17 -4.49 -5.08
C ARG A 215 11.38 -3.19 -5.19
N PRO A 216 11.73 -2.26 -6.12
CA PRO A 216 11.01 -1.01 -6.30
C PRO A 216 9.71 -1.16 -7.10
N PHE A 217 8.76 -0.24 -6.90
CA PHE A 217 7.72 0.04 -7.90
C PHE A 217 8.30 0.92 -9.00
N ILE A 218 8.00 0.60 -10.25
CA ILE A 218 8.46 1.32 -11.45
C ILE A 218 7.27 2.10 -12.02
N THR A 219 7.52 3.35 -12.41
CA THR A 219 6.56 4.21 -13.11
C THR A 219 7.24 4.89 -14.28
N HIS A 220 6.47 5.37 -15.27
CA HIS A 220 7.01 6.02 -16.46
C HIS A 220 6.72 7.52 -16.46
N HIS A 221 7.73 8.36 -16.68
CA HIS A 221 7.59 9.80 -16.84
C HIS A 221 7.38 10.16 -18.31
N ASN A 222 6.12 10.34 -18.71
CA ASN A 222 5.72 10.51 -20.12
C ASN A 222 6.45 11.62 -20.88
N THR A 223 6.75 12.76 -20.24
CA THR A 223 7.37 13.90 -20.93
C THR A 223 8.86 13.70 -21.16
N LEU A 224 9.55 13.02 -20.23
CA LEU A 224 10.98 12.72 -20.35
C LEU A 224 11.24 11.40 -21.06
N ASP A 225 10.21 10.57 -21.23
CA ASP A 225 10.28 9.22 -21.80
C ASP A 225 11.30 8.34 -21.09
N ILE A 226 11.24 8.36 -19.74
CA ILE A 226 12.12 7.57 -18.85
C ILE A 226 11.34 6.83 -17.80
N ASP A 227 11.82 5.67 -17.39
CA ASP A 227 11.33 4.98 -16.22
C ASP A 227 11.90 5.61 -14.95
N MET A 228 11.06 5.70 -13.92
CA MET A 228 11.41 6.18 -12.59
C MET A 228 10.98 5.16 -11.55
N TYR A 229 11.66 5.18 -10.43
CA TYR A 229 11.43 4.27 -9.31
C TYR A 229 10.83 5.03 -8.14
N MET A 230 9.78 4.46 -7.53
CA MET A 230 9.33 4.94 -6.22
C MET A 230 10.36 4.56 -5.17
N ARG A 231 10.70 5.49 -4.28
CA ARG A 231 11.76 5.31 -3.28
C ARG A 231 11.51 4.10 -2.38
N ILE A 232 12.55 3.30 -2.16
CA ILE A 232 12.59 2.15 -1.26
C ILE A 232 13.23 2.49 0.10
N ALA A 233 13.93 3.64 0.19
CA ALA A 233 14.54 4.26 1.35
C ALA A 233 14.78 5.74 1.08
N THR A 234 15.07 6.53 2.13
CA THR A 234 15.50 7.95 2.01
C THR A 234 16.99 8.14 2.31
N GLU A 235 17.72 7.06 2.55
CA GLU A 235 19.09 7.01 3.00
C GLU A 235 20.06 7.83 2.13
N LEU A 236 20.18 7.49 0.84
CA LEU A 236 21.19 8.12 -0.03
C LEU A 236 20.98 9.62 -0.21
N PRO A 237 19.75 10.13 -0.43
CA PRO A 237 19.50 11.58 -0.41
C PRO A 237 19.88 12.26 0.90
N LEU A 238 19.55 11.67 2.07
CA LEU A 238 19.86 12.26 3.37
C LEU A 238 21.37 12.30 3.64
N LYS A 239 22.11 11.26 3.25
CA LYS A 239 23.58 11.25 3.31
C LYS A 239 24.21 12.35 2.44
N ARG A 240 23.63 12.66 1.26
CA ARG A 240 24.07 13.79 0.43
C ARG A 240 23.87 15.13 1.13
N LEU A 241 22.81 15.28 1.95
CA LEU A 241 22.63 16.49 2.78
C LEU A 241 23.70 16.60 3.87
N ILE A 242 24.10 15.48 4.48
CA ILE A 242 25.24 15.44 5.42
C ILE A 242 26.54 15.91 4.74
N VAL A 243 26.83 15.41 3.55
CA VAL A 243 27.98 15.89 2.73
C VAL A 243 27.85 17.38 2.46
N GLY A 244 26.64 17.89 2.22
CA GLY A 244 26.34 19.30 2.01
C GLY A 244 26.48 20.20 3.25
N GLY A 245 26.80 19.63 4.42
CA GLY A 245 26.98 20.36 5.67
C GLY A 245 25.71 20.53 6.52
N MET A 246 24.67 19.76 6.27
CA MET A 246 23.49 19.69 7.15
C MET A 246 23.75 18.62 8.22
N ASP A 247 24.32 19.00 9.35
CA ASP A 247 24.88 18.06 10.35
C ASP A 247 23.86 17.11 11.01
N ARG A 248 22.56 17.46 11.04
CA ARG A 248 21.50 16.64 11.62
C ARG A 248 20.23 16.80 10.81
N VAL A 249 19.84 15.75 10.14
CA VAL A 249 18.63 15.73 9.29
C VAL A 249 17.80 14.51 9.58
N TYR A 250 16.48 14.64 9.42
CA TYR A 250 15.57 13.50 9.42
C TYR A 250 14.43 13.71 8.41
N GLU A 251 13.86 12.63 7.94
CA GLU A 251 12.66 12.62 7.11
C GLU A 251 11.68 11.60 7.63
N ILE A 252 10.42 12.01 7.83
CA ILE A 252 9.30 11.08 8.06
C ILE A 252 8.57 10.93 6.74
N GLY A 253 8.68 9.77 6.11
CA GLY A 253 8.19 9.59 4.76
C GLY A 253 7.56 8.23 4.48
N ARG A 254 6.78 8.17 3.39
CA ARG A 254 6.30 6.92 2.81
C ARG A 254 7.42 6.27 2.02
N ILE A 255 7.55 4.96 2.23
CA ILE A 255 8.45 4.06 1.53
C ILE A 255 7.60 3.05 0.79
N PHE A 256 8.08 2.63 -0.38
CA PHE A 256 7.36 1.76 -1.31
C PHE A 256 8.22 0.56 -1.68
N ARG A 257 7.79 -0.65 -1.30
CA ARG A 257 8.48 -1.91 -1.64
C ARG A 257 7.51 -2.86 -2.31
N ASN A 258 7.84 -3.30 -3.52
CA ASN A 258 7.00 -4.17 -4.34
C ASN A 258 7.19 -5.64 -3.93
N GLU A 259 6.78 -5.93 -2.71
CA GLU A 259 6.95 -7.21 -2.03
C GLU A 259 5.61 -7.78 -1.59
N GLY A 260 5.63 -8.94 -0.95
CA GLY A 260 4.44 -9.61 -0.41
C GLY A 260 3.75 -8.81 0.70
N MET A 261 2.48 -9.14 0.95
CA MET A 261 1.69 -8.56 2.04
C MET A 261 1.39 -9.62 3.08
N ASP A 262 1.79 -9.36 4.32
CA ASP A 262 1.54 -10.20 5.48
C ASP A 262 1.10 -9.36 6.69
N PRO A 263 0.95 -9.92 7.92
CA PRO A 263 0.59 -9.15 9.10
C PRO A 263 1.60 -8.06 9.49
N LYS A 264 2.88 -8.20 9.13
CA LYS A 264 3.96 -7.27 9.47
C LYS A 264 4.38 -6.35 8.31
N HIS A 265 3.99 -6.68 7.05
CA HIS A 265 4.42 -5.98 5.83
C HIS A 265 3.25 -5.47 5.00
N ASN A 266 3.40 -4.24 4.49
CA ASN A 266 2.50 -3.59 3.55
C ASN A 266 3.34 -2.93 2.44
N PRO A 267 2.92 -2.97 1.16
CA PRO A 267 3.73 -2.45 0.05
C PRO A 267 4.11 -0.97 0.17
N GLU A 268 3.32 -0.19 0.88
CA GLU A 268 3.65 1.16 1.31
C GLU A 268 3.53 1.27 2.83
N PHE A 269 4.54 1.85 3.46
CA PHE A 269 4.62 2.02 4.90
C PHE A 269 5.34 3.32 5.26
N THR A 270 5.35 3.70 6.52
CA THR A 270 5.98 4.95 6.97
C THR A 270 7.22 4.64 7.80
N THR A 271 8.33 5.27 7.44
CA THR A 271 9.56 5.28 8.23
C THR A 271 9.91 6.69 8.68
N VAL A 272 10.74 6.77 9.69
CA VAL A 272 11.63 7.90 9.91
C VAL A 272 13.04 7.43 9.61
N GLU A 273 13.77 8.19 8.83
CA GLU A 273 15.22 8.05 8.68
C GLU A 273 15.90 9.30 9.17
N MET A 274 17.00 9.15 9.89
CA MET A 274 17.74 10.26 10.49
C MET A 274 19.24 10.02 10.42
N TYR A 275 19.99 11.11 10.20
CA TYR A 275 21.44 11.09 10.07
C TYR A 275 22.06 12.23 10.88
N GLN A 276 23.15 11.93 11.59
CA GLN A 276 23.88 12.89 12.40
C GLN A 276 25.38 12.79 12.14
N ALA A 277 25.97 13.88 11.68
CA ALA A 277 27.41 14.00 11.56
C ALA A 277 28.09 13.94 12.94
N TYR A 278 29.30 13.38 12.98
CA TYR A 278 30.11 13.20 14.18
C TYR A 278 29.46 12.34 15.25
N ALA A 279 28.60 11.42 14.84
CA ALA A 279 27.95 10.41 15.67
C ALA A 279 28.26 9.00 15.14
N ASP A 280 27.95 8.00 15.96
CA ASP A 280 28.15 6.60 15.69
C ASP A 280 26.87 5.79 15.96
N PHE A 281 26.90 4.49 15.77
CA PHE A 281 25.78 3.59 16.02
C PHE A 281 25.38 3.50 17.51
N HIS A 282 26.29 3.80 18.45
CA HIS A 282 25.93 3.89 19.89
C HIS A 282 25.02 5.08 20.16
N THR A 283 25.30 6.22 19.53
CA THR A 283 24.43 7.40 19.59
C THR A 283 23.04 7.07 19.03
N MET A 284 22.96 6.31 17.95
CA MET A 284 21.67 5.89 17.36
C MET A 284 20.91 4.92 18.27
N MET A 285 21.59 4.02 19.01
CA MET A 285 20.94 3.16 20.02
C MET A 285 20.29 4.00 21.12
N ASP A 286 20.99 5.01 21.65
CA ASP A 286 20.47 5.89 22.69
C ASP A 286 19.25 6.70 22.20
N ILE A 287 19.26 7.14 20.93
CA ILE A 287 18.13 7.83 20.32
C ILE A 287 16.92 6.88 20.12
N ALA A 288 17.15 5.67 19.64
CA ALA A 288 16.08 4.67 19.46
C ALA A 288 15.39 4.32 20.78
N GLU A 289 16.20 4.06 21.83
CA GLU A 289 15.72 3.79 23.17
C GLU A 289 14.95 5.00 23.74
N GLY A 290 15.49 6.22 23.58
CA GLY A 290 14.86 7.46 24.05
C GLY A 290 13.52 7.74 23.39
N ILE A 291 13.40 7.52 22.06
CA ILE A 291 12.15 7.70 21.32
C ILE A 291 11.08 6.71 21.78
N LEU A 292 11.37 5.42 21.82
CA LEU A 292 10.36 4.41 22.14
C LEU A 292 9.96 4.39 23.61
N ALA A 293 10.95 4.44 24.52
CA ALA A 293 10.68 4.50 25.96
C ALA A 293 9.97 5.81 26.35
N GLY A 294 10.42 6.95 25.80
CA GLY A 294 9.79 8.24 26.04
C GLY A 294 8.36 8.29 25.54
N ALA A 295 8.12 7.80 24.31
CA ALA A 295 6.77 7.73 23.74
C ALA A 295 5.84 6.83 24.55
N ALA A 296 6.28 5.65 24.96
CA ALA A 296 5.48 4.75 25.81
C ALA A 296 5.10 5.45 27.13
N LYS A 297 6.04 6.12 27.78
CA LYS A 297 5.80 6.85 29.02
C LYS A 297 4.85 8.03 28.86
N GLU A 298 5.02 8.82 27.79
CA GLU A 298 4.20 10.02 27.56
C GLU A 298 2.78 9.66 27.07
N ILE A 299 2.65 8.71 26.15
CA ILE A 299 1.39 8.39 25.48
C ILE A 299 0.57 7.37 26.30
N ASN A 300 1.20 6.29 26.76
CA ASN A 300 0.52 5.22 27.50
C ASN A 300 0.59 5.40 29.03
N GLY A 301 1.42 6.33 29.53
CA GLY A 301 1.63 6.55 30.94
C GLY A 301 2.51 5.50 31.64
N SER A 302 3.01 4.49 30.91
CA SER A 302 3.77 3.35 31.42
C SER A 302 4.85 2.93 30.44
N TYR A 303 5.94 2.34 30.95
CA TYR A 303 6.92 1.61 30.14
C TYR A 303 6.46 0.18 29.83
N GLN A 304 5.45 -0.34 30.54
CA GLN A 304 4.90 -1.68 30.28
C GLN A 304 3.84 -1.60 29.21
N VAL A 305 4.01 -2.39 28.15
CA VAL A 305 3.06 -2.52 27.06
C VAL A 305 2.80 -4.00 26.78
N GLU A 306 1.60 -4.33 26.31
CA GLU A 306 1.27 -5.67 25.85
C GLU A 306 1.28 -5.67 24.32
N TRP A 307 2.03 -6.57 23.71
CA TRP A 307 2.09 -6.72 22.26
C TRP A 307 2.26 -8.19 21.85
N MET A 308 1.47 -8.65 20.88
CA MET A 308 1.45 -10.04 20.40
C MET A 308 1.30 -11.09 21.51
N GLY A 309 0.57 -10.73 22.57
CA GLY A 309 0.35 -11.60 23.73
C GLY A 309 1.47 -11.61 24.77
N GLU A 310 2.55 -10.86 24.56
CA GLU A 310 3.69 -10.76 25.45
C GLU A 310 3.68 -9.44 26.22
N GLN A 311 4.18 -9.48 27.48
CA GLN A 311 4.41 -8.28 28.29
C GLN A 311 5.82 -7.74 27.99
N ILE A 312 5.89 -6.54 27.45
CA ILE A 312 7.12 -5.87 27.03
C ILE A 312 7.47 -4.76 28.01
N ASP A 313 8.68 -4.78 28.54
CA ASP A 313 9.22 -3.72 29.42
C ASP A 313 10.13 -2.79 28.61
N LEU A 314 9.63 -1.58 28.36
CA LEU A 314 10.35 -0.51 27.64
C LEU A 314 11.15 0.39 28.61
N THR A 315 11.35 0.00 29.87
CA THR A 315 12.22 0.74 30.79
C THR A 315 13.63 0.86 30.20
N PRO A 316 14.23 2.06 30.12
CA PRO A 316 15.58 2.25 29.57
C PRO A 316 16.65 1.36 30.21
N GLY A 317 17.67 1.02 29.41
CA GLY A 317 18.74 0.09 29.76
C GLY A 317 18.60 -1.24 29.02
N TRP A 318 18.17 -1.19 27.77
CA TRP A 318 17.91 -2.36 26.95
C TRP A 318 19.17 -3.16 26.65
N ARG A 319 18.98 -4.44 26.45
CA ARG A 319 20.05 -5.38 26.18
C ARG A 319 20.77 -5.04 24.86
N ARG A 320 22.10 -5.03 24.91
CA ARG A 320 22.99 -4.89 23.73
C ARG A 320 23.80 -6.19 23.61
N LEU A 321 23.67 -6.89 22.47
CA LEU A 321 24.23 -8.21 22.25
C LEU A 321 24.83 -8.26 20.85
N THR A 322 26.09 -8.71 20.72
CA THR A 322 26.66 -8.92 19.38
C THR A 322 26.00 -10.11 18.70
N MET A 323 25.93 -10.11 17.35
CA MET A 323 25.36 -11.25 16.61
C MET A 323 26.10 -12.54 16.90
N VAL A 324 27.44 -12.49 17.04
CA VAL A 324 28.26 -13.66 17.42
C VAL A 324 27.86 -14.19 18.79
N ASP A 325 27.70 -13.30 19.79
CA ASP A 325 27.28 -13.72 21.13
C ASP A 325 25.83 -14.21 21.15
N ALA A 326 24.95 -13.60 20.35
CA ALA A 326 23.57 -14.04 20.23
C ALA A 326 23.47 -15.46 19.66
N VAL A 327 24.18 -15.76 18.57
CA VAL A 327 24.22 -17.11 18.01
C VAL A 327 24.87 -18.08 18.99
N LYS A 328 25.93 -17.70 19.68
CA LYS A 328 26.55 -18.52 20.71
C LYS A 328 25.58 -18.84 21.85
N GLU A 329 24.83 -17.87 22.35
CA GLU A 329 23.89 -18.03 23.46
C GLU A 329 22.68 -18.89 23.09
N TYR A 330 22.05 -18.60 21.93
CA TYR A 330 20.76 -19.20 21.58
C TYR A 330 20.89 -20.47 20.72
N VAL A 331 22.01 -20.65 20.01
CA VAL A 331 22.25 -21.76 19.09
C VAL A 331 23.39 -22.69 19.56
N GLY A 332 24.33 -22.15 20.35
CA GLY A 332 25.48 -22.90 20.91
C GLY A 332 26.69 -22.97 19.96
N VAL A 333 26.70 -22.21 18.86
CA VAL A 333 27.82 -22.14 17.90
C VAL A 333 28.64 -20.87 18.16
N ASP A 334 29.92 -21.01 18.40
CA ASP A 334 30.84 -19.90 18.64
C ASP A 334 31.53 -19.46 17.33
N PHE A 335 30.89 -18.60 16.56
CA PHE A 335 31.45 -18.05 15.33
C PHE A 335 32.70 -17.17 15.58
N GLY A 336 32.89 -16.66 16.80
CA GLY A 336 34.11 -15.93 17.17
C GLY A 336 35.37 -16.79 17.12
N ALA A 337 35.24 -18.08 17.33
CA ALA A 337 36.35 -19.05 17.26
C ALA A 337 36.59 -19.59 15.84
N ILE A 338 35.67 -19.38 14.91
CA ILE A 338 35.76 -19.88 13.52
C ILE A 338 36.36 -18.78 12.64
N THR A 339 37.37 -19.16 11.83
CA THR A 339 38.04 -18.21 10.91
C THR A 339 37.94 -18.62 9.43
N ASP A 340 37.48 -19.84 9.15
CA ASP A 340 37.36 -20.39 7.81
C ASP A 340 35.92 -20.47 7.35
N ASP A 341 35.66 -20.08 6.10
CA ASP A 341 34.30 -20.04 5.51
C ASP A 341 33.65 -21.44 5.46
N ALA A 342 34.42 -22.49 5.08
CA ALA A 342 33.90 -23.84 4.97
C ALA A 342 33.54 -24.42 6.36
N GLU A 343 34.34 -24.08 7.40
CA GLU A 343 34.06 -24.46 8.79
C GLU A 343 32.79 -23.77 9.29
N ALA A 344 32.62 -22.47 8.98
CA ALA A 344 31.43 -21.68 9.35
C ALA A 344 30.16 -22.25 8.71
N VAL A 345 30.20 -22.57 7.42
CA VAL A 345 29.07 -23.17 6.69
C VAL A 345 28.76 -24.57 7.24
N ALA A 346 29.79 -25.37 7.58
CA ALA A 346 29.59 -26.69 8.18
C ALA A 346 28.95 -26.58 9.59
N ALA A 347 29.36 -25.60 10.40
CA ALA A 347 28.81 -25.35 11.73
C ALA A 347 27.33 -24.90 11.66
N ALA A 348 26.98 -24.02 10.74
CA ALA A 348 25.59 -23.65 10.49
C ALA A 348 24.73 -24.85 10.09
N LYS A 349 25.24 -25.68 9.18
CA LYS A 349 24.56 -26.89 8.71
C LYS A 349 24.37 -27.92 9.83
N ALA A 350 25.35 -28.05 10.75
CA ALA A 350 25.28 -28.97 11.88
C ALA A 350 24.12 -28.64 12.85
N VAL A 351 23.67 -27.37 12.91
CA VAL A 351 22.54 -26.93 13.71
C VAL A 351 21.24 -26.80 12.91
N GLY A 352 21.21 -27.35 11.70
CA GLY A 352 20.03 -27.39 10.83
C GLY A 352 19.69 -26.04 10.22
N VAL A 353 20.71 -25.25 9.88
CA VAL A 353 20.59 -23.99 9.13
C VAL A 353 21.11 -24.22 7.72
N GLU A 354 20.35 -23.78 6.73
CA GLU A 354 20.74 -23.86 5.31
C GLU A 354 20.91 -22.45 4.76
N LEU A 355 21.99 -22.22 4.02
CA LEU A 355 22.19 -21.00 3.26
C LEU A 355 21.40 -21.10 1.96
N ALA A 356 20.80 -19.98 1.54
CA ALA A 356 20.14 -19.89 0.24
C ALA A 356 21.11 -20.24 -0.90
N ASP A 357 20.62 -20.87 -1.97
CA ASP A 357 21.46 -21.31 -3.10
C ASP A 357 22.20 -20.14 -3.79
N ALA A 358 21.59 -18.97 -3.82
CA ALA A 358 22.16 -17.74 -4.38
C ALA A 358 23.16 -17.05 -3.44
N ALA A 359 23.18 -17.39 -2.13
CA ALA A 359 24.09 -16.77 -1.17
C ALA A 359 25.53 -17.29 -1.33
N GLU A 360 26.49 -16.37 -1.27
CA GLU A 360 27.89 -16.76 -1.15
C GLU A 360 28.10 -17.55 0.14
N LYS A 361 28.87 -18.63 0.08
CA LYS A 361 29.15 -19.52 1.23
C LYS A 361 30.32 -18.99 2.03
N THR A 362 30.07 -17.86 2.74
CA THR A 362 31.06 -17.16 3.57
C THR A 362 30.75 -17.34 5.05
N TRP A 363 31.74 -17.02 5.89
CA TRP A 363 31.58 -16.95 7.34
C TRP A 363 30.44 -16.01 7.76
N GLY A 364 30.37 -14.82 7.13
CA GLY A 364 29.37 -13.83 7.46
C GLY A 364 27.95 -14.27 7.10
N ASN A 365 27.74 -14.83 5.91
CA ASN A 365 26.42 -15.35 5.50
C ASN A 365 25.99 -16.55 6.35
N ALA A 366 26.93 -17.39 6.81
CA ALA A 366 26.62 -18.50 7.71
C ALA A 366 26.23 -18.01 9.11
N LEU A 367 26.92 -16.99 9.65
CA LEU A 367 26.56 -16.34 10.90
C LEU A 367 25.16 -15.70 10.83
N TYR A 368 24.91 -14.90 9.78
CA TYR A 368 23.62 -14.24 9.57
C TYR A 368 22.47 -15.24 9.42
N ALA A 369 22.64 -16.30 8.63
CA ALA A 369 21.62 -17.34 8.47
C ALA A 369 21.31 -18.06 9.80
N CYS A 370 22.32 -18.28 10.66
CA CYS A 370 22.09 -18.84 12.00
C CYS A 370 21.29 -17.87 12.89
N PHE A 371 21.56 -16.58 12.81
CA PHE A 371 20.82 -15.56 13.53
C PHE A 371 19.36 -15.51 13.06
N ASP A 372 19.15 -15.30 11.77
CA ASP A 372 17.85 -15.16 11.13
C ASP A 372 16.93 -16.37 11.43
N GLN A 373 17.41 -17.60 11.20
CA GLN A 373 16.58 -18.79 11.30
C GLN A 373 16.44 -19.36 12.74
N LYS A 374 17.28 -18.98 13.71
CA LYS A 374 17.31 -19.62 15.03
C LYS A 374 17.28 -18.68 16.22
N VAL A 375 17.58 -17.39 16.04
CA VAL A 375 17.71 -16.42 17.13
C VAL A 375 16.58 -15.41 17.12
N GLU A 376 16.26 -14.82 15.98
CA GLU A 376 15.31 -13.72 15.84
C GLU A 376 13.96 -14.02 16.54
N GLU A 377 13.39 -15.20 16.31
CA GLU A 377 12.11 -15.64 16.91
C GLU A 377 12.16 -15.75 18.46
N LYS A 378 13.34 -15.70 19.07
CA LYS A 378 13.50 -15.78 20.54
C LYS A 378 13.65 -14.42 21.22
N LEU A 379 13.72 -13.33 20.43
CA LEU A 379 13.93 -11.99 20.95
C LEU A 379 12.59 -11.34 21.32
N ILE A 380 12.16 -11.49 22.58
CA ILE A 380 10.91 -10.95 23.08
C ILE A 380 11.10 -9.53 23.63
N GLN A 381 12.01 -9.36 24.59
CA GLN A 381 12.27 -8.07 25.21
C GLN A 381 13.17 -7.19 24.34
N PRO A 382 13.11 -5.86 24.49
CA PRO A 382 13.92 -4.95 23.70
C PRO A 382 15.40 -5.33 23.71
N THR A 383 15.94 -5.67 22.53
CA THR A 383 17.32 -6.13 22.37
C THR A 383 17.94 -5.54 21.14
N PHE A 384 19.04 -4.83 21.29
CA PHE A 384 19.90 -4.44 20.19
C PHE A 384 20.82 -5.57 19.82
N ILE A 385 20.68 -6.09 18.60
CA ILE A 385 21.66 -7.01 18.01
C ILE A 385 22.66 -6.18 17.24
N THR A 386 23.93 -6.31 17.59
CA THR A 386 25.01 -5.47 17.05
C THR A 386 26.05 -6.29 16.30
N MET A 387 26.94 -5.61 15.57
CA MET A 387 28.07 -6.23 14.86
C MET A 387 27.62 -7.25 13.82
N TYR A 388 26.92 -6.76 12.81
CA TYR A 388 26.49 -7.53 11.65
C TYR A 388 27.68 -7.86 10.71
N PRO A 389 27.64 -8.97 9.98
CA PRO A 389 28.64 -9.28 8.96
C PRO A 389 28.65 -8.23 7.82
N VAL A 390 29.83 -8.05 7.25
CA VAL A 390 30.02 -7.08 6.13
C VAL A 390 29.25 -7.49 4.88
N GLU A 391 29.05 -8.77 4.66
CA GLU A 391 28.35 -9.35 3.51
C GLU A 391 26.88 -8.90 3.42
N VAL A 392 26.25 -8.66 4.57
CA VAL A 392 24.85 -8.21 4.66
C VAL A 392 24.71 -6.73 5.05
N SER A 393 25.80 -5.95 4.98
CA SER A 393 25.85 -4.56 5.44
C SER A 393 26.59 -3.64 4.48
N PRO A 394 26.08 -3.41 3.25
CA PRO A 394 26.84 -2.75 2.17
C PRO A 394 27.13 -1.27 2.42
N LEU A 395 26.36 -0.58 3.25
CA LEU A 395 26.44 0.86 3.50
C LEU A 395 27.07 1.21 4.86
N THR A 396 27.53 0.19 5.60
CA THR A 396 27.99 0.33 6.99
C THR A 396 29.52 0.29 7.11
N LYS A 397 30.06 1.08 8.03
CA LYS A 397 31.48 1.09 8.36
C LYS A 397 31.91 -0.22 9.02
N ARG A 398 33.07 -0.75 8.61
CA ARG A 398 33.67 -1.93 9.24
C ARG A 398 34.07 -1.64 10.68
N SER A 399 33.90 -2.65 11.55
CA SER A 399 34.42 -2.56 12.90
C SER A 399 35.95 -2.58 12.92
N PRO A 400 36.61 -1.66 13.64
CA PRO A 400 38.07 -1.67 13.77
C PRO A 400 38.58 -2.91 14.52
N ALA A 401 37.77 -3.52 15.36
CA ALA A 401 38.13 -4.69 16.17
C ALA A 401 38.13 -6.00 15.38
N ASP A 402 37.18 -6.16 14.47
CA ASP A 402 37.08 -7.30 13.56
C ASP A 402 36.53 -6.81 12.20
N PRO A 403 37.36 -6.75 11.14
CA PRO A 403 36.95 -6.21 9.84
C PRO A 403 35.94 -7.08 9.08
N ARG A 404 35.61 -8.30 9.56
CA ARG A 404 34.53 -9.14 9.05
C ARG A 404 33.16 -8.62 9.49
N LEU A 405 33.12 -7.81 10.56
CA LEU A 405 31.94 -7.24 11.18
C LEU A 405 31.83 -5.75 10.89
N THR A 406 30.64 -5.22 11.05
CA THR A 406 30.31 -3.81 10.84
C THR A 406 29.69 -3.18 12.09
N GLU A 407 29.85 -1.87 12.26
CA GLU A 407 29.21 -1.09 13.33
C GLU A 407 27.73 -0.83 12.99
N ARG A 408 26.92 -1.90 13.01
CA ARG A 408 25.47 -1.91 12.74
C ARG A 408 24.73 -2.51 13.91
N PHE A 409 23.53 -2.06 14.14
CA PHE A 409 22.56 -2.76 14.96
C PHE A 409 21.18 -2.82 14.31
N GLU A 410 20.43 -3.82 14.70
CA GLU A 410 18.97 -3.84 14.57
C GLU A 410 18.35 -3.97 15.97
N LEU A 411 17.23 -3.25 16.17
CA LEU A 411 16.45 -3.31 17.39
C LEU A 411 15.30 -4.29 17.22
N PHE A 412 15.31 -5.36 18.01
CA PHE A 412 14.23 -6.35 18.04
C PHE A 412 13.39 -6.19 19.29
N ILE A 413 12.06 -6.23 19.11
CA ILE A 413 11.06 -6.35 20.17
C ILE A 413 9.99 -7.29 19.66
N CYS A 414 9.68 -8.35 20.43
CA CYS A 414 8.65 -9.33 20.09
C CYS A 414 8.80 -9.89 18.66
N HIS A 415 9.98 -10.45 18.33
CA HIS A 415 10.32 -11.03 17.03
C HIS A 415 10.16 -10.05 15.85
N SER A 416 10.29 -8.77 16.07
CA SER A 416 10.09 -7.77 15.04
C SER A 416 11.20 -6.73 15.10
N GLU A 417 11.84 -6.49 13.98
CA GLU A 417 12.76 -5.38 13.77
C GLU A 417 11.98 -4.07 13.78
N LEU A 418 12.33 -3.14 14.67
CA LEU A 418 11.74 -1.82 14.79
C LEU A 418 12.65 -0.71 14.26
N ALA A 419 13.96 -0.89 14.37
CA ALA A 419 14.95 0.05 13.87
C ALA A 419 16.21 -0.67 13.36
N ASN A 420 16.85 -0.08 12.36
CA ASN A 420 18.12 -0.49 11.79
C ASN A 420 19.03 0.74 11.70
N ALA A 421 20.25 0.65 12.21
CA ALA A 421 21.15 1.79 12.28
C ALA A 421 22.61 1.37 12.28
N TYR A 422 23.46 2.30 11.85
CA TYR A 422 24.89 2.04 11.77
C TYR A 422 25.74 3.30 11.84
N SER A 423 27.06 3.10 12.07
CA SER A 423 28.07 4.07 11.68
C SER A 423 28.21 4.00 10.17
N GLU A 424 27.96 5.11 9.48
CA GLU A 424 27.91 5.17 8.03
C GLU A 424 29.28 4.92 7.40
N LEU A 425 29.31 4.10 6.35
CA LEU A 425 30.49 3.99 5.50
C LEU A 425 30.72 5.35 4.83
N ASN A 426 31.90 5.93 5.07
CA ASN A 426 32.29 7.23 4.50
C ASN A 426 33.59 7.15 3.68
N ASP A 427 34.04 5.93 3.36
CA ASP A 427 35.14 5.68 2.41
C ASP A 427 34.54 5.43 1.02
N PRO A 428 34.68 6.36 0.06
CA PRO A 428 34.12 6.21 -1.28
C PRO A 428 34.72 5.06 -2.07
N ILE A 429 35.95 4.64 -1.75
CA ILE A 429 36.62 3.53 -2.44
C ILE A 429 36.03 2.19 -1.98
N ASP A 430 35.89 1.96 -0.66
CA ASP A 430 35.21 0.77 -0.12
C ASP A 430 33.74 0.74 -0.57
N GLN A 431 33.06 1.89 -0.58
CA GLN A 431 31.65 1.97 -1.02
C GLN A 431 31.47 1.55 -2.48
N ARG A 432 32.35 2.02 -3.37
CA ARG A 432 32.33 1.62 -4.79
C ARG A 432 32.49 0.11 -4.95
N GLN A 433 33.46 -0.48 -4.27
CA GLN A 433 33.71 -1.93 -4.31
C GLN A 433 32.52 -2.75 -3.84
N ARG A 434 31.78 -2.24 -2.83
CA ARG A 434 30.57 -2.92 -2.34
C ARG A 434 29.42 -2.80 -3.31
N PHE A 435 29.22 -1.64 -3.93
CA PHE A 435 28.20 -1.48 -4.98
C PHE A 435 28.50 -2.35 -6.21
N GLU A 436 29.75 -2.42 -6.64
CA GLU A 436 30.14 -3.31 -7.75
C GLU A 436 29.82 -4.79 -7.45
N LYS A 437 30.09 -5.24 -6.21
CA LYS A 437 29.68 -6.59 -5.77
C LYS A 437 28.17 -6.80 -5.83
N GLN A 438 27.38 -5.81 -5.46
CA GLN A 438 25.92 -5.91 -5.51
C GLN A 438 25.40 -5.94 -6.95
N VAL A 439 26.00 -5.16 -7.86
CA VAL A 439 25.69 -5.24 -9.28
C VAL A 439 25.96 -6.65 -9.84
N GLU A 440 27.09 -7.29 -9.45
CA GLU A 440 27.37 -8.69 -9.82
C GLU A 440 26.32 -9.67 -9.29
N GLN A 441 25.82 -9.47 -8.07
CA GLN A 441 24.75 -10.29 -7.50
C GLN A 441 23.43 -10.10 -8.27
N ARG A 442 23.12 -8.87 -8.66
CA ARG A 442 21.95 -8.53 -9.48
C ARG A 442 22.01 -9.20 -10.85
N GLU A 443 23.17 -9.24 -11.50
CA GLU A 443 23.38 -9.94 -12.77
C GLU A 443 23.17 -11.46 -12.65
N ARG A 444 23.38 -12.01 -11.45
CA ARG A 444 23.08 -13.43 -11.13
C ARG A 444 21.61 -13.70 -10.81
N GLY A 445 20.75 -12.67 -10.84
CA GLY A 445 19.29 -12.79 -10.68
C GLY A 445 18.74 -12.35 -9.33
N ASP A 446 19.51 -11.67 -8.50
CA ASP A 446 19.04 -11.05 -7.26
C ASP A 446 18.52 -9.64 -7.52
N ASP A 447 17.22 -9.51 -7.79
CA ASP A 447 16.57 -8.23 -8.11
C ASP A 447 16.44 -7.26 -6.90
N GLU A 448 16.81 -7.71 -5.69
CA GLU A 448 16.70 -6.93 -4.45
C GLU A 448 17.98 -6.16 -4.12
N THR A 449 19.09 -6.43 -4.83
CA THR A 449 20.37 -5.74 -4.64
C THR A 449 20.35 -4.31 -5.15
N GLU A 450 21.20 -3.47 -4.56
CA GLU A 450 21.29 -2.04 -4.90
C GLU A 450 21.82 -1.80 -6.30
N MET A 451 21.40 -0.69 -6.91
CA MET A 451 21.94 -0.18 -8.17
C MET A 451 23.18 0.68 -7.90
N LEU A 452 24.09 0.75 -8.86
CA LEU A 452 25.25 1.64 -8.76
C LEU A 452 24.79 3.10 -8.86
N ASP A 453 24.97 3.89 -7.80
CA ASP A 453 24.68 5.31 -7.75
C ASP A 453 25.99 6.14 -7.83
N GLU A 454 26.38 6.49 -9.05
CA GLU A 454 27.59 7.29 -9.32
C GLU A 454 27.52 8.71 -8.73
N ASP A 455 26.32 9.30 -8.63
CA ASP A 455 26.16 10.62 -8.04
C ASP A 455 26.36 10.60 -6.52
N PHE A 456 25.89 9.53 -5.86
CA PHE A 456 26.17 9.32 -4.44
C PHE A 456 27.67 9.10 -4.18
N LEU A 457 28.35 8.28 -4.99
CA LEU A 457 29.80 8.08 -4.89
C LEU A 457 30.56 9.39 -5.11
N THR A 458 30.16 10.17 -6.10
CA THR A 458 30.74 11.51 -6.34
C THR A 458 30.53 12.43 -5.14
N ALA A 459 29.35 12.42 -4.51
CA ALA A 459 29.11 13.19 -3.30
C ALA A 459 30.04 12.76 -2.16
N MET A 460 30.23 11.45 -1.95
CA MET A 460 31.19 10.95 -0.94
C MET A 460 32.63 11.37 -1.20
N GLU A 461 33.05 11.46 -2.46
CA GLU A 461 34.41 11.94 -2.84
C GLU A 461 34.67 13.40 -2.46
N TYR A 462 33.63 14.24 -2.31
CA TYR A 462 33.77 15.59 -1.73
C TYR A 462 34.05 15.58 -0.23
N GLY A 463 33.87 14.43 0.43
CA GLY A 463 34.16 14.22 1.85
C GLY A 463 32.89 14.13 2.69
N MET A 464 32.55 12.93 3.13
CA MET A 464 31.48 12.66 4.09
C MET A 464 32.10 12.60 5.50
N PRO A 465 31.59 13.36 6.49
CA PRO A 465 32.08 13.26 7.86
C PRO A 465 31.71 11.90 8.47
N PRO A 466 32.37 11.44 9.55
CA PRO A 466 31.86 10.33 10.34
C PRO A 466 30.42 10.61 10.73
N THR A 467 29.51 9.67 10.48
CA THR A 467 28.06 9.88 10.61
C THR A 467 27.41 8.64 11.20
N GLY A 468 26.49 8.83 12.12
CA GLY A 468 25.54 7.79 12.53
C GLY A 468 24.22 8.00 11.81
N GLY A 469 23.63 6.91 11.29
CA GLY A 469 22.31 6.92 10.65
C GLY A 469 21.40 5.84 11.18
N MET A 470 20.09 6.09 11.15
CA MET A 470 19.08 5.16 11.63
C MET A 470 17.79 5.28 10.82
N GLY A 471 17.25 4.12 10.42
CA GLY A 471 15.88 3.96 9.94
C GLY A 471 15.02 3.30 11.02
N MET A 472 13.80 3.83 11.25
CA MET A 472 12.84 3.26 12.20
C MET A 472 11.47 3.14 11.55
N GLY A 473 10.85 1.96 11.64
CA GLY A 473 9.51 1.68 11.11
C GLY A 473 8.41 2.25 11.98
N ILE A 474 7.82 3.38 11.62
CA ILE A 474 6.76 4.05 12.40
C ILE A 474 5.55 3.14 12.58
N ASP A 475 5.16 2.39 11.55
CA ASP A 475 4.00 1.50 11.64
C ASP A 475 4.21 0.42 12.71
N ARG A 476 5.39 -0.23 12.76
CA ARG A 476 5.72 -1.23 13.79
C ARG A 476 5.81 -0.63 15.19
N CYS A 477 6.37 0.58 15.32
CA CYS A 477 6.39 1.29 16.61
C CYS A 477 4.98 1.60 17.10
N VAL A 478 4.07 1.97 16.21
CA VAL A 478 2.65 2.21 16.58
C VAL A 478 1.95 0.89 16.92
N MET A 479 2.25 -0.23 16.22
CA MET A 479 1.75 -1.56 16.61
C MET A 479 2.15 -1.89 18.06
N LEU A 480 3.42 -1.71 18.40
CA LEU A 480 3.92 -1.91 19.78
C LEU A 480 3.16 -1.04 20.79
N LEU A 481 3.00 0.27 20.53
CA LEU A 481 2.35 1.21 21.46
C LEU A 481 0.83 1.00 21.59
N THR A 482 0.19 0.38 20.62
CA THR A 482 -1.26 0.14 20.58
C THR A 482 -1.65 -1.29 20.94
N GLY A 483 -0.69 -2.23 20.96
CA GLY A 483 -0.94 -3.66 21.07
C GLY A 483 -1.58 -4.27 19.82
N ALA A 484 -1.43 -3.63 18.65
CA ALA A 484 -1.99 -4.14 17.39
C ALA A 484 -1.17 -5.32 16.85
N ASP A 485 -1.84 -6.40 16.48
CA ASP A 485 -1.20 -7.63 15.97
C ASP A 485 -0.86 -7.55 14.48
N THR A 486 -1.42 -6.61 13.76
CA THR A 486 -1.19 -6.47 12.32
C THR A 486 -1.02 -5.02 11.90
N ILE A 487 -0.11 -4.79 10.97
CA ILE A 487 0.17 -3.47 10.38
C ILE A 487 -1.09 -2.81 9.78
N ARG A 488 -2.07 -3.61 9.32
CA ARG A 488 -3.34 -3.12 8.79
C ARG A 488 -4.21 -2.42 9.82
N GLU A 489 -4.01 -2.67 11.11
CA GLU A 489 -4.75 -2.00 12.19
C GLU A 489 -4.25 -0.60 12.48
N VAL A 490 -3.00 -0.30 12.09
CA VAL A 490 -2.37 1.01 12.30
C VAL A 490 -2.22 1.84 11.02
N ILE A 491 -2.63 1.29 9.86
CA ILE A 491 -2.76 2.00 8.58
C ILE A 491 -4.25 2.26 8.33
N LEU A 492 -4.63 3.51 8.00
CA LEU A 492 -6.04 3.87 7.77
C LEU A 492 -6.65 3.10 6.61
N PHE A 493 -5.97 3.08 5.48
CA PHE A 493 -6.39 2.37 4.26
C PHE A 493 -5.25 1.48 3.78
N PRO A 494 -5.10 0.27 4.38
CA PRO A 494 -4.05 -0.66 3.95
C PRO A 494 -4.34 -1.21 2.56
N THR A 495 -3.28 -1.58 1.85
CA THR A 495 -3.41 -2.30 0.58
C THR A 495 -4.08 -3.65 0.81
N MET A 496 -5.11 -3.94 0.03
CA MET A 496 -5.89 -5.18 0.13
C MET A 496 -5.90 -5.92 -1.21
N LYS A 497 -5.90 -7.25 -1.18
CA LYS A 497 -6.08 -8.02 -2.41
C LYS A 497 -7.42 -7.69 -3.06
N PRO A 498 -7.51 -7.50 -4.40
CA PRO A 498 -8.78 -7.31 -5.09
C PRO A 498 -9.77 -8.44 -4.78
N LEU A 499 -11.05 -8.12 -4.62
CA LEU A 499 -12.10 -9.14 -4.54
C LEU A 499 -12.33 -9.76 -5.92
N ASP A 500 -12.75 -11.03 -5.97
CA ASP A 500 -13.06 -11.68 -7.26
C ASP A 500 -14.20 -10.99 -8.04
N THR A 501 -15.05 -10.23 -7.34
CA THR A 501 -16.06 -9.34 -7.94
C THR A 501 -15.44 -8.12 -8.62
N ASP A 502 -14.30 -7.63 -8.12
CA ASP A 502 -13.64 -6.44 -8.66
C ASP A 502 -12.92 -6.79 -9.96
N LYS A 503 -12.38 -8.01 -10.07
CA LYS A 503 -11.79 -8.54 -11.33
C LYS A 503 -12.79 -8.61 -12.50
N LYS A 504 -14.10 -8.65 -12.23
CA LYS A 504 -15.14 -8.55 -13.27
C LYS A 504 -15.50 -7.12 -13.62
N ALA A 505 -15.33 -6.15 -12.70
CA ALA A 505 -15.64 -4.74 -12.93
C ALA A 505 -14.48 -3.99 -13.62
N GLU A 506 -13.23 -4.41 -13.39
CA GLU A 506 -12.05 -3.80 -14.04
C GLU A 506 -11.98 -4.04 -15.56
N LYS A 507 -12.75 -5.01 -16.08
CA LYS A 507 -12.92 -5.19 -17.53
C LYS A 507 -13.74 -4.07 -18.22
N THR A 508 -14.26 -3.08 -17.47
CA THR A 508 -15.15 -2.02 -18.01
C THR A 508 -14.65 -0.58 -17.78
N VAL A 509 -13.50 -0.38 -17.13
CA VAL A 509 -12.89 0.96 -17.00
C VAL A 509 -11.41 0.84 -17.37
N SER A 510 -11.09 1.15 -18.62
CA SER A 510 -9.70 1.23 -19.06
C SER A 510 -9.02 2.46 -18.42
N ALA A 511 -8.23 2.22 -17.37
CA ALA A 511 -7.12 3.10 -17.04
C ALA A 511 -6.02 2.94 -18.10
N PRO A 512 -5.20 3.96 -18.40
CA PRO A 512 -4.10 3.81 -19.34
C PRO A 512 -3.19 2.68 -18.86
N ALA A 513 -2.93 1.73 -19.76
CA ALA A 513 -2.18 0.52 -19.47
C ALA A 513 -0.80 0.87 -18.88
N ALA A 514 -0.55 0.40 -17.66
CA ALA A 514 0.80 0.12 -17.22
C ALA A 514 1.43 -0.88 -18.21
N ALA A 515 2.69 -0.67 -18.56
CA ALA A 515 3.42 -1.58 -19.44
C ALA A 515 3.23 -3.03 -18.94
N PRO A 516 2.96 -3.99 -19.82
CA PRO A 516 2.70 -5.36 -19.42
C PRO A 516 3.93 -5.90 -18.67
N VAL A 517 3.70 -6.41 -17.46
CA VAL A 517 4.60 -7.38 -16.85
C VAL A 517 4.74 -8.49 -17.89
N GLN A 518 5.91 -8.61 -18.47
CA GLN A 518 6.20 -9.73 -19.35
C GLN A 518 6.13 -10.99 -18.47
N GLU A 519 5.00 -11.69 -18.53
CA GLU A 519 5.03 -13.11 -18.21
C GLU A 519 6.19 -13.69 -19.00
N LYS A 520 7.16 -14.32 -18.33
CA LYS A 520 8.20 -15.09 -19.01
C LYS A 520 7.48 -16.20 -19.77
N ILE A 521 7.15 -15.92 -21.02
CA ILE A 521 6.56 -16.93 -21.91
C ILE A 521 7.69 -17.93 -22.19
N ASP A 522 7.50 -19.17 -21.78
CA ASP A 522 8.46 -20.25 -22.03
C ASP A 522 8.32 -20.68 -23.50
N PHE A 523 9.27 -20.27 -24.32
CA PHE A 523 9.36 -20.66 -25.73
C PHE A 523 10.19 -21.95 -25.95
N SER A 524 10.55 -22.70 -24.91
CA SER A 524 11.41 -23.90 -25.05
C SER A 524 10.83 -25.00 -25.97
N ASN A 525 9.49 -25.03 -26.12
CA ASN A 525 8.77 -25.98 -26.96
C ASN A 525 8.28 -25.37 -28.29
N VAL A 526 8.68 -24.11 -28.59
CA VAL A 526 8.27 -23.41 -29.81
C VAL A 526 9.32 -23.59 -30.89
N LYS A 527 8.87 -23.99 -32.09
CA LYS A 527 9.71 -24.04 -33.30
C LYS A 527 9.30 -22.92 -34.26
N ILE A 528 10.29 -22.23 -34.76
CA ILE A 528 10.12 -21.19 -35.79
C ILE A 528 10.77 -21.63 -37.09
N GLU A 529 10.27 -21.14 -38.24
CA GLU A 529 10.94 -21.35 -39.53
C GLU A 529 12.34 -20.74 -39.52
N PRO A 530 13.34 -21.43 -40.13
CA PRO A 530 14.68 -20.87 -40.24
C PRO A 530 14.71 -19.59 -41.07
N ILE A 531 15.57 -18.66 -40.66
CA ILE A 531 15.80 -17.43 -41.43
C ILE A 531 16.34 -17.81 -42.83
N PHE A 532 15.80 -17.19 -43.87
CA PHE A 532 16.32 -17.34 -45.24
C PHE A 532 17.77 -16.86 -45.32
N LYS A 533 18.61 -17.64 -46.02
CA LYS A 533 20.02 -17.30 -46.18
C LYS A 533 20.27 -16.34 -47.32
N ASP A 534 19.35 -16.31 -48.31
CA ASP A 534 19.45 -15.43 -49.46
C ASP A 534 19.06 -14.01 -49.07
N MET A 535 19.91 -13.04 -49.39
CA MET A 535 19.69 -11.63 -49.08
C MET A 535 18.76 -10.99 -50.12
N VAL A 536 17.81 -10.19 -49.64
CA VAL A 536 16.98 -9.34 -50.48
C VAL A 536 17.60 -7.94 -50.49
N ASP A 537 17.86 -7.40 -51.68
CA ASP A 537 18.34 -6.03 -51.82
C ASP A 537 17.27 -5.01 -51.44
N PHE A 538 17.71 -3.83 -50.99
CA PHE A 538 16.83 -2.78 -50.49
C PHE A 538 15.84 -2.28 -51.59
N GLU A 539 16.25 -2.24 -52.86
CA GLU A 539 15.38 -1.79 -53.94
C GLU A 539 14.22 -2.76 -54.18
N THR A 540 14.49 -4.06 -54.06
CA THR A 540 13.44 -5.09 -54.13
C THR A 540 12.50 -5.03 -52.91
N PHE A 541 13.03 -4.89 -51.72
CA PHE A 541 12.21 -4.73 -50.51
C PHE A 541 11.35 -3.45 -50.54
N ALA A 542 11.93 -2.33 -51.00
CA ALA A 542 11.26 -1.03 -51.04
C ALA A 542 10.09 -0.98 -52.05
N LYS A 543 9.95 -1.98 -52.94
CA LYS A 543 8.78 -2.12 -53.79
C LYS A 543 7.54 -2.62 -53.08
N SER A 544 7.67 -3.16 -51.87
CA SER A 544 6.55 -3.62 -51.06
C SER A 544 5.95 -2.45 -50.25
N ASP A 545 4.64 -2.27 -50.33
CA ASP A 545 3.93 -1.21 -49.64
C ASP A 545 3.16 -1.80 -48.44
N TYR A 546 3.78 -1.71 -47.23
CA TYR A 546 3.18 -2.12 -45.98
C TYR A 546 2.45 -0.96 -45.36
N ARG A 547 1.16 -1.18 -44.99
CA ARG A 547 0.30 -0.17 -44.40
C ARG A 547 -0.40 -0.68 -43.14
N ALA A 548 -0.64 0.22 -42.21
CA ALA A 548 -1.65 0.01 -41.16
C ALA A 548 -3.04 0.11 -41.81
N VAL A 549 -3.87 -0.92 -41.63
CA VAL A 549 -5.22 -0.98 -42.23
C VAL A 549 -6.26 -1.17 -41.12
N LYS A 550 -7.34 -0.40 -41.18
CA LYS A 550 -8.44 -0.51 -40.21
C LYS A 550 -9.43 -1.55 -40.68
N ILE A 551 -9.78 -2.51 -39.85
CA ILE A 551 -10.77 -3.55 -40.13
C ILE A 551 -12.17 -2.99 -39.91
N LEU A 552 -12.90 -2.71 -41.00
CA LEU A 552 -14.26 -2.15 -40.94
C LEU A 552 -15.32 -3.25 -40.84
N ALA A 553 -15.08 -4.39 -41.49
CA ALA A 553 -15.93 -5.56 -41.38
C ALA A 553 -15.10 -6.82 -41.59
N CYS A 554 -15.52 -7.91 -40.95
CA CYS A 554 -14.95 -9.23 -41.08
C CYS A 554 -16.10 -10.25 -41.16
N GLU A 555 -16.06 -11.17 -42.11
CA GLU A 555 -17.09 -12.20 -42.27
C GLU A 555 -16.51 -13.52 -42.74
N ALA A 556 -17.08 -14.64 -42.30
CA ALA A 556 -16.68 -15.97 -42.76
C ALA A 556 -17.08 -16.18 -44.22
N VAL A 557 -16.17 -16.73 -45.04
CA VAL A 557 -16.45 -17.01 -46.45
C VAL A 557 -17.32 -18.24 -46.58
N LYS A 558 -18.50 -18.10 -47.18
CA LYS A 558 -19.42 -19.25 -47.44
C LYS A 558 -18.67 -20.33 -48.23
N LYS A 559 -18.77 -21.59 -47.76
CA LYS A 559 -18.09 -22.78 -48.32
C LYS A 559 -16.59 -22.90 -48.01
N SER A 560 -16.03 -22.08 -47.16
CA SER A 560 -14.68 -22.27 -46.61
C SER A 560 -14.71 -22.29 -45.10
N LYS A 561 -14.01 -23.28 -44.51
CA LYS A 561 -13.85 -23.32 -43.04
C LYS A 561 -12.66 -22.49 -42.53
N LYS A 562 -11.79 -22.08 -43.46
CA LYS A 562 -10.49 -21.44 -43.12
C LYS A 562 -10.44 -19.95 -43.48
N LEU A 563 -11.29 -19.47 -44.38
CA LEU A 563 -11.16 -18.12 -44.91
C LEU A 563 -12.11 -17.14 -44.21
N LEU A 564 -11.52 -16.02 -43.77
CA LEU A 564 -12.22 -14.79 -43.44
C LEU A 564 -12.06 -13.76 -44.55
N LYS A 565 -13.12 -13.01 -44.85
CA LYS A 565 -13.13 -11.88 -45.76
C LYS A 565 -13.12 -10.60 -44.94
N PHE A 566 -12.13 -9.78 -45.18
CA PHE A 566 -11.95 -8.49 -44.57
C PHE A 566 -12.36 -7.37 -45.50
N THR A 567 -13.10 -6.38 -44.99
CA THR A 567 -13.28 -5.07 -45.64
C THR A 567 -12.48 -4.04 -44.84
N LEU A 568 -11.53 -3.41 -45.50
CA LEU A 568 -10.48 -2.62 -44.84
C LEU A 568 -10.50 -1.17 -45.33
N ASN A 569 -10.17 -0.25 -44.39
CA ASN A 569 -9.74 1.09 -44.75
C ASN A 569 -8.20 1.11 -44.80
N ASP A 570 -7.61 1.45 -45.92
CA ASP A 570 -6.17 1.52 -46.18
C ASP A 570 -5.64 2.97 -46.22
N GLY A 571 -6.48 3.95 -45.91
CA GLY A 571 -6.17 5.37 -45.93
C GLY A 571 -6.52 6.06 -47.26
N GLU A 572 -6.59 5.33 -48.36
CA GLU A 572 -7.02 5.83 -49.67
C GLU A 572 -8.48 5.46 -49.95
N ARG A 573 -8.89 4.25 -49.54
CA ARG A 573 -10.26 3.76 -49.72
C ARG A 573 -10.71 2.91 -48.53
N THR A 574 -12.02 2.77 -48.36
CA THR A 574 -12.65 2.06 -47.23
C THR A 574 -13.30 0.73 -47.65
N ASP A 575 -13.05 0.25 -48.84
CA ASP A 575 -13.67 -0.94 -49.43
C ASP A 575 -12.67 -1.98 -49.91
N ARG A 576 -11.38 -1.88 -49.51
CA ARG A 576 -10.37 -2.87 -49.87
C ARG A 576 -10.75 -4.25 -49.29
N VAL A 577 -10.77 -5.24 -50.16
CA VAL A 577 -11.08 -6.62 -49.77
C VAL A 577 -9.81 -7.45 -49.68
N ILE A 578 -9.57 -8.09 -48.53
CA ILE A 578 -8.51 -9.08 -48.38
C ILE A 578 -9.13 -10.36 -47.79
N LEU A 579 -8.74 -11.52 -48.34
CA LEU A 579 -9.08 -12.82 -47.79
C LEU A 579 -7.86 -13.40 -47.08
N SER A 580 -8.06 -13.91 -45.84
CA SER A 580 -7.02 -14.56 -45.08
C SER A 580 -7.50 -15.87 -44.47
N GLY A 581 -6.59 -16.87 -44.43
CA GLY A 581 -6.86 -18.23 -43.97
C GLY A 581 -6.81 -18.40 -42.43
N ILE A 582 -7.31 -17.44 -41.68
CA ILE A 582 -7.13 -17.36 -40.24
C ILE A 582 -8.38 -17.64 -39.38
N HIS A 583 -9.45 -18.18 -40.03
CA HIS A 583 -10.70 -18.48 -39.33
C HIS A 583 -10.59 -19.59 -38.24
N GLU A 584 -9.52 -20.40 -38.30
CA GLU A 584 -9.26 -21.41 -37.27
C GLU A 584 -8.67 -20.78 -35.97
N TYR A 585 -8.24 -19.51 -36.03
CA TYR A 585 -7.53 -18.79 -34.95
C TYR A 585 -8.32 -17.59 -34.40
N TYR A 586 -9.24 -17.02 -35.19
CA TYR A 586 -9.98 -15.80 -34.87
C TYR A 586 -11.43 -15.86 -35.31
N GLU A 587 -12.34 -15.44 -34.41
CA GLU A 587 -13.71 -15.18 -34.79
C GLU A 587 -13.85 -13.78 -35.41
N PRO A 588 -14.74 -13.58 -36.41
CA PRO A 588 -14.90 -12.31 -37.12
C PRO A 588 -15.12 -11.10 -36.19
N GLU A 589 -15.89 -11.27 -35.12
CA GLU A 589 -16.28 -10.23 -34.15
C GLU A 589 -15.09 -9.71 -33.34
N GLU A 590 -14.05 -10.51 -33.16
CA GLU A 590 -12.86 -10.15 -32.40
C GLU A 590 -11.96 -9.18 -33.17
N LEU A 591 -12.08 -9.15 -34.49
CA LEU A 591 -11.19 -8.43 -35.42
C LEU A 591 -11.78 -7.09 -35.88
N VAL A 592 -13.10 -6.93 -35.86
CA VAL A 592 -13.74 -5.67 -36.32
C VAL A 592 -13.35 -4.51 -35.40
N GLY A 593 -12.94 -3.39 -36.03
CA GLY A 593 -12.50 -2.20 -35.29
C GLY A 593 -10.99 -2.17 -34.98
N LYS A 594 -10.27 -3.29 -35.15
CA LYS A 594 -8.82 -3.37 -34.94
C LYS A 594 -8.02 -2.83 -36.10
N THR A 595 -6.76 -2.46 -35.83
CA THR A 595 -5.81 -2.01 -36.84
C THR A 595 -4.75 -3.09 -37.04
N ALA A 596 -4.66 -3.61 -38.27
CA ALA A 596 -3.71 -4.66 -38.63
C ALA A 596 -2.67 -4.15 -39.67
N ILE A 597 -1.62 -4.95 -39.90
CA ILE A 597 -0.62 -4.68 -40.92
C ILE A 597 -0.98 -5.47 -42.16
N ALA A 598 -0.97 -4.79 -43.32
CA ALA A 598 -1.17 -5.43 -44.63
C ALA A 598 -0.16 -4.94 -45.68
N ILE A 599 0.22 -5.81 -46.60
CA ILE A 599 0.84 -5.41 -47.86
C ILE A 599 -0.27 -5.13 -48.88
N VAL A 600 -0.33 -3.89 -49.36
CA VAL A 600 -1.48 -3.38 -50.13
C VAL A 600 -1.25 -3.27 -51.63
N ASN A 601 -0.02 -3.45 -52.09
CA ASN A 601 0.33 -3.34 -53.50
C ASN A 601 0.59 -4.68 -54.19
N LEU A 602 0.01 -5.77 -53.64
CA LEU A 602 0.00 -7.06 -54.37
C LEU A 602 -1.07 -7.07 -55.45
N PRO A 603 -0.81 -7.73 -56.59
CA PRO A 603 -1.83 -7.88 -57.62
C PRO A 603 -3.04 -8.67 -57.10
N PRO A 604 -4.27 -8.30 -57.48
CA PRO A 604 -5.47 -9.01 -56.99
C PRO A 604 -5.43 -10.50 -57.34
N ARG A 605 -5.76 -11.34 -56.37
CA ARG A 605 -5.82 -12.79 -56.51
C ARG A 605 -7.22 -13.30 -56.27
N LYS A 606 -7.77 -14.05 -57.21
CA LYS A 606 -9.11 -14.63 -57.06
C LYS A 606 -9.10 -15.86 -56.18
N MET A 607 -9.83 -15.78 -55.07
CA MET A 607 -9.98 -16.84 -54.10
C MET A 607 -11.48 -17.07 -53.80
N MET A 608 -11.98 -18.29 -54.00
CA MET A 608 -13.41 -18.65 -53.84
C MET A 608 -14.39 -17.70 -54.57
N GLY A 609 -13.95 -17.13 -55.74
CA GLY A 609 -14.76 -16.22 -56.52
C GLY A 609 -14.69 -14.74 -56.09
N ILE A 610 -13.93 -14.41 -55.03
CA ILE A 610 -13.72 -13.06 -54.53
C ILE A 610 -12.28 -12.64 -54.84
N ASP A 611 -12.08 -11.42 -55.31
CA ASP A 611 -10.75 -10.87 -55.55
C ASP A 611 -10.15 -10.36 -54.19
N SER A 612 -9.00 -10.95 -53.80
CA SER A 612 -8.22 -10.50 -52.63
C SER A 612 -7.14 -9.51 -53.09
N GLU A 613 -7.16 -8.28 -52.59
CA GLU A 613 -6.37 -7.15 -53.05
C GLU A 613 -5.22 -6.78 -52.10
N GLY A 614 -4.52 -7.80 -51.63
CA GLY A 614 -3.41 -7.66 -50.68
C GLY A 614 -3.29 -8.87 -49.76
N MET A 615 -2.48 -8.75 -48.73
CA MET A 615 -2.26 -9.80 -47.74
C MET A 615 -2.12 -9.19 -46.34
N LEU A 616 -2.85 -9.71 -45.39
CA LEU A 616 -2.62 -9.43 -43.95
C LEU A 616 -1.37 -10.16 -43.47
N ILE A 617 -0.59 -9.52 -42.63
CA ILE A 617 0.67 -10.07 -42.10
C ILE A 617 0.42 -10.77 -40.79
N SER A 618 0.86 -12.02 -40.66
CA SER A 618 0.74 -12.84 -39.49
C SER A 618 2.08 -13.47 -39.14
N ALA A 619 2.34 -13.64 -37.84
CA ALA A 619 3.44 -14.44 -37.34
C ALA A 619 2.95 -15.88 -37.14
N VAL A 620 3.72 -16.85 -37.70
CA VAL A 620 3.40 -18.27 -37.61
C VAL A 620 4.51 -19.00 -36.86
N HIS A 621 4.14 -19.93 -36.00
CA HIS A 621 5.06 -20.78 -35.26
C HIS A 621 4.43 -22.16 -35.03
N GLU A 622 5.22 -23.13 -34.56
CA GLU A 622 4.73 -24.45 -34.15
C GLU A 622 4.99 -24.63 -32.66
N GLU A 623 3.92 -24.92 -31.90
CA GLU A 623 4.01 -25.22 -30.49
C GLU A 623 3.41 -26.60 -30.20
N ALA A 624 4.19 -27.48 -29.58
CA ALA A 624 3.78 -28.85 -29.25
C ALA A 624 3.19 -29.66 -30.44
N GLY A 625 3.66 -29.39 -31.68
CA GLY A 625 3.21 -30.06 -32.90
C GLY A 625 1.93 -29.47 -33.52
N HIS A 626 1.46 -28.33 -33.05
CA HIS A 626 0.33 -27.57 -33.58
C HIS A 626 0.83 -26.23 -34.15
N GLU A 627 0.24 -25.82 -35.27
CA GLU A 627 0.51 -24.49 -35.83
C GLU A 627 -0.21 -23.41 -35.02
N GLY A 628 0.57 -22.42 -34.53
CA GLY A 628 0.07 -21.20 -33.93
C GLY A 628 0.19 -20.03 -34.90
N LEU A 629 -0.83 -19.17 -34.99
CA LEU A 629 -0.84 -18.00 -35.83
C LEU A 629 -1.33 -16.78 -35.08
N ASN A 630 -0.55 -15.69 -35.17
CA ASN A 630 -0.94 -14.40 -34.61
C ASN A 630 -0.98 -13.34 -35.72
N LEU A 631 -2.15 -12.74 -35.93
CA LEU A 631 -2.29 -11.60 -36.84
C LEU A 631 -1.53 -10.41 -36.24
N LEU A 632 -0.63 -9.78 -37.01
CA LEU A 632 0.09 -8.60 -36.53
C LEU A 632 -0.83 -7.39 -36.47
N MET A 633 -1.16 -6.98 -35.28
CA MET A 633 -1.97 -5.80 -34.99
C MET A 633 -1.10 -4.70 -34.40
N VAL A 634 -1.46 -3.46 -34.69
CA VAL A 634 -0.82 -2.26 -34.13
C VAL A 634 -1.85 -1.47 -33.33
N ASP A 635 -1.38 -0.48 -32.56
CA ASP A 635 -2.25 0.36 -31.75
C ASP A 635 -3.36 1.02 -32.61
N ASP A 636 -4.60 0.91 -32.15
CA ASP A 636 -5.78 1.43 -32.88
C ASP A 636 -5.78 2.95 -33.03
N ARG A 637 -4.86 3.69 -32.37
CA ARG A 637 -4.61 5.12 -32.57
C ARG A 637 -3.81 5.43 -33.84
N ILE A 638 -3.15 4.42 -34.42
CA ILE A 638 -2.44 4.60 -35.70
C ILE A 638 -3.47 4.80 -36.80
N PRO A 639 -3.37 5.88 -37.60
CA PRO A 639 -4.34 6.14 -38.63
C PRO A 639 -4.24 5.11 -39.75
N ALA A 640 -5.39 4.75 -40.34
CA ALA A 640 -5.42 3.92 -41.55
C ALA A 640 -4.58 4.56 -42.65
N GLY A 641 -3.80 3.77 -43.39
CA GLY A 641 -2.89 4.23 -44.42
C GLY A 641 -1.50 4.63 -43.95
N ALA A 642 -1.23 4.62 -42.64
CA ALA A 642 0.12 4.87 -42.15
C ALA A 642 1.10 3.83 -42.73
N LYS A 643 2.18 4.31 -43.37
CA LYS A 643 3.19 3.46 -44.02
C LYS A 643 4.15 2.89 -42.99
N LEU A 644 4.48 1.61 -43.12
CA LEU A 644 5.52 0.95 -42.34
C LEU A 644 6.82 0.88 -43.16
N TYR A 645 7.95 1.07 -42.49
CA TYR A 645 9.28 1.09 -43.09
C TYR A 645 10.16 -0.01 -42.50
#